data_0a1d79c8c55979d9df4439a78cc8acc7
#
_entry.id   0a1d79c8c55979d9df4439a78cc8acc7
#
_cell.length_a   1.000
_cell.length_b   1.000
_cell.length_c   1.000
_cell.angle_alpha   90.00
_cell.angle_beta   90.00
_cell.angle_gamma   90.00
#
_symmetry.space_group_name_H-M   'P 1'
#
loop_
_entity.id
_entity.type
_entity.pdbx_description
1 polymer ?
#
loop_
_entity_poly.entity_id
_entity_poly.type
_entity_poly.pdbx_seq_one_letter_code
_entity_poly.pdbx_strand_id
1 'polypeptide(L)'
;MLRILLNQNDISGKNMIHKFPLSLGALCVAFAVHAYAEEQTTLDTITVNANASEVKANQIKKTRKAIQEELISDNYDLVRYATDVGISDNGRRNKGFAMRGVEGNRVGISVDGVNLPESEENSLYARYGNFNSSRLSIDPELVQGIDIMRGADSFNSGSGAIGGSVNYRTLGADDIILPNKKWGVLLKNGYASKNSEWTHTLGVAYKDDKFDAALLYSYRHGYEMKSRGKGQDIVGNARGIPDPSHHKNHSYLAKIGYFITQTQRVSASFNAQKANNFVDEKSYQLAGLWRESNDISKRYNANIAYEYFPENSRWLSYLKTELDFQKTNIGSENYKGGYRYNADFTAYSGKDLIEIQDTSMNSRFMRASLRADLMPWETKFGSHQFTLRTGISQKDFDNRNEHEYPNINTDGSSAKDSESIQHPVRTRSFFAQLQDNVIWNDIFSSQLGIRYDWDELVPQDLKAFCRACSSKPASNTFQSLSGSFGLDAQLNDIWKIGYNISTGFRIPTASEMYFSFEHPAGNWIPNPDLKAEQALNQSIYIQAEHQLGSFGLTFYHTRYKNFLTEQESTYKKRNPYYNAYSASYGQQAYYTTIAQKAVNIDRARISGVEFTSKVNLDQIISAIPQGWKFTANLGYAKGKLNGTEASLLSIQPIKVILGIGYEDPNDRWGVNVKASYLGAKKAKDAQIVQYSTNFVREVKTYPYLNNSAVLFDLYGFYKINQNITLRAGLYNLFNRKYHTWDTLRGINKISTTDSVD
;
A
#
# COMPACT_ATOMS: atom_id res chain seq x y z
N MET A 1 -17.82 37.18 26.21
CA MET A 1 -17.02 37.51 27.42
C MET A 1 -16.41 36.21 27.94
N LEU A 2 -15.19 35.85 27.48
CA LEU A 2 -14.30 34.94 28.19
C LEU A 2 -12.89 35.17 27.60
N ARG A 3 -12.05 35.86 28.36
CA ARG A 3 -10.62 36.02 28.10
C ARG A 3 -9.93 34.71 28.49
N ILE A 4 -9.09 34.18 27.60
CA ILE A 4 -8.03 33.24 27.96
C ILE A 4 -6.71 33.87 27.55
N LEU A 5 -5.86 34.01 28.55
CA LEU A 5 -4.53 34.58 28.52
C LEU A 5 -3.57 33.75 27.65
N LEU A 6 -2.93 34.43 26.74
CA LEU A 6 -1.74 33.92 26.05
C LEU A 6 -0.52 34.14 26.98
N ASN A 7 0.19 33.09 27.23
CA ASN A 7 1.55 33.19 27.76
C ASN A 7 2.53 32.94 26.62
N GLN A 8 3.23 34.00 26.27
CA GLN A 8 4.35 33.97 25.32
C GLN A 8 5.58 33.43 26.06
N ASN A 9 6.34 32.59 25.40
CA ASN A 9 7.78 32.64 25.46
C ASN A 9 8.40 32.16 24.15
N ASP A 10 9.24 33.02 23.63
CA ASP A 10 9.97 33.04 22.40
C ASP A 10 10.78 31.79 22.07
N ILE A 11 10.78 31.40 20.79
CA ILE A 11 11.99 30.98 20.09
C ILE A 11 11.95 31.58 18.67
N SER A 12 12.92 32.40 18.36
CA SER A 12 13.16 33.08 17.11
C SER A 12 13.55 32.11 15.99
N GLY A 13 12.82 32.16 14.90
CA GLY A 13 13.19 31.49 13.64
C GLY A 13 12.37 32.08 12.48
N LYS A 14 13.01 32.84 11.67
CA LYS A 14 12.65 33.58 10.48
C LYS A 14 11.27 33.32 9.86
N ASN A 15 10.51 34.42 9.82
CA ASN A 15 9.26 34.61 9.09
C ASN A 15 9.35 34.22 7.61
N MET A 16 8.49 33.30 7.19
CA MET A 16 7.92 33.32 5.85
C MET A 16 6.39 33.26 5.96
N ILE A 17 5.79 34.45 6.03
CA ILE A 17 4.35 34.63 5.99
C ILE A 17 3.91 34.39 4.55
N HIS A 18 3.43 33.20 4.24
CA HIS A 18 2.60 33.01 3.08
C HIS A 18 1.16 33.36 3.43
N LYS A 19 0.71 34.49 2.92
CA LYS A 19 -0.67 34.95 2.92
C LYS A 19 -1.53 33.86 2.25
N PHE A 20 -2.40 33.22 3.01
CA PHE A 20 -3.48 32.43 2.47
C PHE A 20 -4.54 33.37 1.87
N PRO A 21 -5.04 33.15 0.65
CA PRO A 21 -6.21 33.85 0.18
C PRO A 21 -7.46 33.27 0.85
N LEU A 22 -8.04 34.04 1.74
CA LEU A 22 -9.34 33.80 2.39
C LEU A 22 -10.55 33.89 1.43
N SER A 23 -10.31 33.88 0.11
CA SER A 23 -11.34 34.16 -0.88
C SER A 23 -12.11 32.94 -1.42
N LEU A 24 -11.68 31.71 -1.18
CA LEU A 24 -12.39 30.53 -1.69
C LEU A 24 -13.50 30.04 -0.73
N GLY A 25 -13.41 30.31 0.55
CA GLY A 25 -14.44 29.91 1.53
C GLY A 25 -15.72 30.75 1.49
N ALA A 26 -15.62 31.98 1.01
CA ALA A 26 -16.77 32.89 0.94
C ALA A 26 -17.63 32.73 -0.32
N LEU A 27 -17.08 32.13 -1.40
CA LEU A 27 -17.82 31.93 -2.65
C LEU A 27 -18.76 30.71 -2.61
N CYS A 28 -18.53 29.74 -1.73
CA CYS A 28 -19.37 28.54 -1.62
C CYS A 28 -20.66 28.74 -0.81
N VAL A 29 -20.76 29.82 -0.02
CA VAL A 29 -21.92 30.07 0.83
C VAL A 29 -22.98 30.96 0.12
N ALA A 30 -22.61 31.67 -0.92
CA ALA A 30 -23.50 32.64 -1.59
C ALA A 30 -24.43 32.03 -2.66
N PHE A 31 -24.28 30.75 -3.04
CA PHE A 31 -25.09 30.10 -4.08
C PHE A 31 -26.17 29.12 -3.58
N ALA A 32 -26.46 29.09 -2.28
CA ALA A 32 -27.38 28.14 -1.67
C ALA A 32 -28.84 28.65 -1.54
N VAL A 33 -29.25 29.71 -2.23
CA VAL A 33 -30.62 30.20 -2.16
C VAL A 33 -31.19 30.40 -3.57
N HIS A 34 -32.23 29.63 -3.86
CA HIS A 34 -33.17 29.62 -5.00
C HIS A 34 -32.97 28.51 -6.05
N ALA A 35 -33.68 27.42 -5.87
CA ALA A 35 -34.19 26.60 -6.98
C ALA A 35 -35.60 26.14 -6.68
N TYR A 36 -36.53 26.62 -7.46
CA TYR A 36 -37.94 26.14 -7.51
C TYR A 36 -37.99 24.77 -8.18
N ALA A 37 -38.91 23.92 -7.69
CA ALA A 37 -39.18 22.60 -8.21
C ALA A 37 -39.96 22.67 -9.54
N GLU A 38 -39.48 22.00 -10.57
CA GLU A 38 -40.29 21.54 -11.70
C GLU A 38 -40.33 20.01 -11.73
N GLU A 39 -41.53 19.45 -11.77
CA GLU A 39 -41.77 18.02 -11.98
C GLU A 39 -41.28 17.64 -13.38
N GLN A 40 -40.38 16.66 -13.46
CA GLN A 40 -40.04 15.96 -14.69
C GLN A 40 -40.27 14.47 -14.55
N THR A 41 -41.04 13.94 -15.49
CA THR A 41 -41.24 12.51 -15.73
C THR A 41 -39.92 11.78 -15.89
N THR A 42 -39.70 10.82 -15.03
CA THR A 42 -38.52 9.92 -15.04
C THR A 42 -38.62 8.97 -16.23
N LEU A 43 -37.77 9.14 -17.24
CA LEU A 43 -37.34 8.04 -18.08
C LEU A 43 -36.49 7.10 -17.21
N ASP A 44 -36.82 5.81 -17.23
CA ASP A 44 -36.08 4.76 -16.58
C ASP A 44 -34.61 4.85 -16.98
N THR A 45 -33.78 5.16 -16.01
CA THR A 45 -32.33 5.06 -16.16
C THR A 45 -32.05 3.61 -16.49
N ILE A 46 -31.58 3.33 -17.70
CA ILE A 46 -30.93 2.05 -17.99
C ILE A 46 -29.69 2.02 -17.13
N THR A 47 -29.86 1.58 -15.88
CA THR A 47 -28.77 1.02 -15.12
C THR A 47 -28.35 -0.20 -15.92
N VAL A 48 -27.26 -0.07 -16.67
CA VAL A 48 -26.46 -1.24 -17.02
C VAL A 48 -26.09 -1.80 -15.66
N ASN A 49 -26.88 -2.73 -15.18
CA ASN A 49 -26.45 -3.69 -14.17
C ASN A 49 -25.28 -4.43 -14.85
N ALA A 50 -24.09 -3.83 -14.76
CA ALA A 50 -22.90 -4.63 -14.73
C ALA A 50 -23.19 -5.63 -13.62
N ASN A 51 -23.56 -6.84 -14.01
CA ASN A 51 -23.97 -7.98 -13.20
C ASN A 51 -23.23 -7.87 -11.89
N ALA A 52 -23.96 -7.81 -10.79
CA ALA A 52 -23.38 -7.65 -9.46
C ALA A 52 -22.16 -8.55 -9.44
N SER A 53 -20.98 -7.97 -9.48
CA SER A 53 -19.75 -8.71 -9.80
C SER A 53 -19.64 -9.72 -8.70
N GLU A 54 -19.91 -10.97 -9.06
CA GLU A 54 -19.94 -12.10 -8.16
C GLU A 54 -18.68 -12.05 -7.32
N VAL A 55 -18.81 -11.93 -6.01
CA VAL A 55 -17.64 -11.80 -5.12
C VAL A 55 -16.87 -13.10 -5.21
N LYS A 56 -15.74 -13.08 -5.87
CA LYS A 56 -14.88 -14.27 -6.00
C LYS A 56 -14.44 -14.72 -4.61
N ALA A 57 -14.37 -16.01 -4.37
CA ALA A 57 -14.01 -16.59 -3.07
C ALA A 57 -12.66 -16.09 -2.52
N ASN A 58 -11.73 -15.69 -3.41
CA ASN A 58 -10.43 -15.14 -3.07
C ASN A 58 -10.41 -13.60 -2.97
N GLN A 59 -11.58 -12.95 -3.09
CA GLN A 59 -11.72 -11.49 -3.05
C GLN A 59 -12.29 -11.01 -1.70
N ILE A 60 -11.70 -9.95 -1.16
CA ILE A 60 -12.29 -9.14 -0.08
C ILE A 60 -12.68 -7.80 -0.69
N LYS A 61 -13.96 -7.47 -0.63
CA LYS A 61 -14.48 -6.20 -1.14
C LYS A 61 -14.86 -5.30 0.03
N LYS A 62 -14.20 -4.14 0.12
CA LYS A 62 -14.55 -3.08 1.07
C LYS A 62 -15.32 -1.99 0.32
N THR A 63 -16.60 -1.89 0.57
CA THR A 63 -17.46 -0.82 0.02
C THR A 63 -17.23 0.48 0.79
N ARG A 64 -17.69 1.62 0.27
CA ARG A 64 -17.67 2.91 0.97
C ARG A 64 -18.33 2.83 2.34
N LYS A 65 -19.48 2.13 2.44
CA LYS A 65 -20.17 1.88 3.71
C LYS A 65 -19.24 1.18 4.71
N ALA A 66 -18.60 0.09 4.32
CA ALA A 66 -17.67 -0.65 5.17
C ALA A 66 -16.45 0.20 5.59
N ILE A 67 -15.85 0.97 4.66
CA ILE A 67 -14.74 1.88 4.95
C ILE A 67 -15.13 2.88 6.04
N GLN A 68 -16.34 3.42 5.97
CA GLN A 68 -16.83 4.41 6.90
C GLN A 68 -17.25 3.81 8.25
N GLU A 69 -17.92 2.66 8.27
CA GLU A 69 -18.41 2.01 9.50
C GLU A 69 -17.28 1.40 10.32
N GLU A 70 -16.30 0.76 9.67
CA GLU A 70 -15.11 0.24 10.34
C GLU A 70 -14.10 1.34 10.70
N LEU A 71 -14.39 2.61 10.39
CA LEU A 71 -13.54 3.79 10.62
C LEU A 71 -12.12 3.59 10.09
N ILE A 72 -12.01 3.09 8.85
CA ILE A 72 -10.73 2.86 8.19
C ILE A 72 -10.07 4.21 7.89
N SER A 73 -9.02 4.53 8.61
CA SER A 73 -8.24 5.76 8.45
C SER A 73 -6.88 5.53 7.78
N ASP A 74 -6.36 4.30 7.84
CA ASP A 74 -5.08 3.91 7.25
C ASP A 74 -5.10 2.44 6.79
N ASN A 75 -3.97 1.94 6.32
CA ASN A 75 -3.88 0.57 5.83
C ASN A 75 -3.88 -0.49 6.95
N TYR A 76 -3.45 -0.14 8.18
CA TYR A 76 -3.58 -1.03 9.33
C TYR A 76 -5.04 -1.27 9.68
N ASP A 77 -5.83 -0.19 9.65
CA ASP A 77 -7.28 -0.29 9.85
C ASP A 77 -7.93 -1.13 8.74
N LEU A 78 -7.45 -0.98 7.47
CA LEU A 78 -7.97 -1.75 6.34
C LEU A 78 -7.81 -3.27 6.53
N VAL A 79 -6.68 -3.72 7.06
CA VAL A 79 -6.41 -5.16 7.26
C VAL A 79 -6.80 -5.67 8.65
N ARG A 80 -7.33 -4.80 9.51
CA ARG A 80 -7.69 -5.13 10.90
C ARG A 80 -8.57 -6.38 10.98
N TYR A 81 -9.59 -6.46 10.13
CA TYR A 81 -10.53 -7.58 10.07
C TYR A 81 -10.35 -8.48 8.83
N ALA A 82 -9.24 -8.36 8.14
CA ALA A 82 -8.85 -9.29 7.07
C ALA A 82 -8.02 -10.43 7.66
N THR A 83 -8.24 -11.63 7.15
CA THR A 83 -7.45 -12.81 7.46
C THR A 83 -6.47 -13.08 6.33
N ASP A 84 -5.26 -13.54 6.67
CA ASP A 84 -4.16 -13.82 5.73
C ASP A 84 -3.74 -12.60 4.86
N VAL A 85 -4.07 -11.41 5.33
CA VAL A 85 -3.63 -10.12 4.79
C VAL A 85 -3.11 -9.27 5.93
N GLY A 86 -1.91 -8.74 5.79
CA GLY A 86 -1.24 -7.87 6.75
C GLY A 86 -0.49 -6.74 6.05
N ILE A 87 0.33 -6.04 6.78
CA ILE A 87 1.17 -4.95 6.29
C ILE A 87 2.63 -5.38 6.31
N SER A 88 3.35 -5.15 5.22
CA SER A 88 4.81 -5.26 5.21
C SER A 88 5.39 -3.95 5.74
N ASP A 89 5.87 -3.98 6.98
CA ASP A 89 6.33 -2.81 7.70
C ASP A 89 7.62 -3.09 8.46
N ASN A 90 8.47 -2.09 8.53
CA ASN A 90 9.67 -2.05 9.36
C ASN A 90 9.60 -0.85 10.34
N GLY A 91 8.45 -0.71 11.01
CA GLY A 91 8.19 0.46 11.84
C GLY A 91 7.79 1.68 10.99
N ARG A 92 8.68 2.64 10.77
CA ARG A 92 8.40 3.83 9.95
C ARG A 92 8.39 3.57 8.43
N ARG A 93 8.69 2.34 7.98
CA ARG A 93 8.92 2.01 6.56
C ARG A 93 7.89 1.04 6.03
N ASN A 94 6.79 1.60 5.58
CA ASN A 94 5.70 0.84 5.03
C ASN A 94 5.99 0.44 3.58
N LYS A 95 6.31 -0.84 3.33
CA LYS A 95 6.75 -1.35 2.01
C LYS A 95 5.62 -1.95 1.17
N GLY A 96 4.45 -2.13 1.71
CA GLY A 96 3.32 -2.72 1.01
C GLY A 96 2.47 -3.63 1.88
N PHE A 97 1.66 -4.45 1.22
CA PHE A 97 0.85 -5.46 1.89
C PHE A 97 1.61 -6.78 1.99
N ALA A 98 1.28 -7.55 3.02
CA ALA A 98 1.61 -8.97 3.14
C ALA A 98 0.35 -9.78 2.86
N MET A 99 0.40 -10.77 1.97
CA MET A 99 -0.76 -11.52 1.53
C MET A 99 -0.37 -12.97 1.22
N ARG A 100 -1.09 -13.93 1.82
CA ARG A 100 -0.82 -15.36 1.63
C ARG A 100 0.67 -15.73 1.72
N GLY A 101 1.38 -15.10 2.65
CA GLY A 101 2.79 -15.39 2.95
C GLY A 101 3.83 -14.77 2.02
N VAL A 102 3.47 -13.86 1.13
CA VAL A 102 4.40 -12.99 0.39
C VAL A 102 4.04 -11.53 0.62
N GLU A 103 4.96 -10.60 0.30
CA GLU A 103 4.83 -9.21 0.72
C GLU A 103 5.54 -8.21 -0.18
N GLY A 104 5.31 -6.93 0.10
CA GLY A 104 5.98 -5.80 -0.55
C GLY A 104 5.67 -5.75 -2.04
N ASN A 105 6.71 -5.78 -2.87
CA ASN A 105 6.59 -5.73 -4.33
C ASN A 105 5.93 -6.96 -4.98
N ARG A 106 5.59 -7.98 -4.19
CA ARG A 106 4.85 -9.18 -4.62
C ARG A 106 3.34 -9.03 -4.53
N VAL A 107 2.86 -7.90 -3.99
CA VAL A 107 1.44 -7.54 -3.97
C VAL A 107 1.26 -6.27 -4.79
N GLY A 108 0.46 -6.37 -5.85
CA GLY A 108 0.12 -5.24 -6.71
C GLY A 108 -0.75 -4.23 -5.97
N ILE A 109 -0.56 -2.94 -6.21
CA ILE A 109 -1.41 -1.88 -5.67
C ILE A 109 -1.75 -0.94 -6.81
N SER A 110 -3.03 -0.65 -7.01
CA SER A 110 -3.49 0.29 -8.02
C SER A 110 -4.52 1.28 -7.51
N VAL A 111 -4.60 2.44 -8.16
CA VAL A 111 -5.63 3.45 -7.95
C VAL A 111 -6.28 3.74 -9.29
N ASP A 112 -7.59 3.51 -9.39
CA ASP A 112 -8.37 3.66 -10.64
C ASP A 112 -7.70 2.94 -11.83
N GLY A 113 -7.12 1.74 -11.59
CA GLY A 113 -6.47 0.91 -12.61
C GLY A 113 -5.03 1.31 -12.97
N VAL A 114 -4.45 2.32 -12.32
CA VAL A 114 -3.04 2.70 -12.48
C VAL A 114 -2.22 2.12 -11.35
N ASN A 115 -1.25 1.25 -11.68
CA ASN A 115 -0.38 0.65 -10.69
C ASN A 115 0.51 1.70 -10.00
N LEU A 116 0.63 1.61 -8.69
CA LEU A 116 1.64 2.36 -7.95
C LEU A 116 3.03 1.76 -8.21
N PRO A 117 4.08 2.60 -8.26
CA PRO A 117 5.43 2.11 -8.42
C PRO A 117 5.80 1.11 -7.33
N GLU A 118 6.72 0.21 -7.63
CA GLU A 118 7.33 -0.69 -6.67
C GLU A 118 8.15 0.13 -5.65
N SER A 119 8.32 -0.43 -4.45
CA SER A 119 9.31 0.07 -3.51
C SER A 119 10.71 -0.29 -4.03
N GLU A 120 11.52 0.73 -4.25
CA GLU A 120 12.91 0.59 -4.68
C GLU A 120 13.87 0.54 -3.48
N GLU A 121 13.35 0.59 -2.27
CA GLU A 121 14.15 0.51 -1.05
C GLU A 121 14.62 -0.92 -0.77
N ASN A 122 15.91 -1.10 -0.55
CA ASN A 122 16.50 -2.32 -0.01
C ASN A 122 16.95 -2.12 1.45
N SER A 123 17.46 -3.17 2.10
CA SER A 123 17.84 -3.15 3.52
C SER A 123 18.95 -2.14 3.86
N LEU A 124 19.78 -1.72 2.89
CA LEU A 124 20.85 -0.75 3.11
C LEU A 124 20.48 0.70 2.79
N TYR A 125 19.33 0.94 2.16
CA TYR A 125 18.89 2.30 1.86
C TYR A 125 18.75 3.19 3.12
N ALA A 126 18.48 2.60 4.26
CA ALA A 126 18.46 3.30 5.54
C ALA A 126 19.74 4.10 5.86
N ARG A 127 20.84 3.80 5.18
CA ARG A 127 22.10 4.54 5.32
C ARG A 127 22.05 5.90 4.66
N TYR A 128 21.17 6.10 3.68
CA TYR A 128 20.95 7.37 2.98
C TYR A 128 19.82 8.20 3.59
N GLY A 129 19.25 7.80 4.71
CA GLY A 129 18.15 8.47 5.38
C GLY A 129 16.99 7.52 5.64
N ASN A 130 15.95 8.03 6.29
CA ASN A 130 14.73 7.28 6.51
C ASN A 130 13.73 7.61 5.40
N PHE A 131 13.13 6.59 4.83
CA PHE A 131 12.10 6.73 3.82
C PHE A 131 10.81 6.07 4.28
N ASN A 132 9.68 6.72 3.95
CA ASN A 132 8.38 6.05 3.96
C ASN A 132 8.00 5.75 2.52
N SER A 133 7.75 4.49 2.20
CA SER A 133 7.29 4.10 0.87
C SER A 133 5.97 4.79 0.53
N SER A 134 5.91 5.45 -0.63
CA SER A 134 4.68 6.08 -1.10
C SER A 134 3.63 5.09 -1.63
N ARG A 135 3.97 3.79 -1.75
CA ARG A 135 3.04 2.78 -2.27
C ARG A 135 1.73 2.71 -1.52
N LEU A 136 1.74 3.02 -0.23
CA LEU A 136 0.58 2.97 0.64
C LEU A 136 -0.03 4.34 0.94
N SER A 137 0.45 5.40 0.31
CA SER A 137 -0.07 6.76 0.50
C SER A 137 -1.38 6.96 -0.26
N ILE A 138 -2.45 6.26 0.14
CA ILE A 138 -3.79 6.41 -0.42
C ILE A 138 -4.71 6.81 0.72
N ASP A 139 -5.28 8.01 0.60
CA ASP A 139 -6.22 8.52 1.60
C ASP A 139 -7.58 7.83 1.47
N PRO A 140 -8.03 7.05 2.47
CA PRO A 140 -9.32 6.37 2.43
C PRO A 140 -10.51 7.31 2.30
N GLU A 141 -10.34 8.61 2.61
CA GLU A 141 -11.42 9.60 2.48
C GLU A 141 -11.83 9.83 1.03
N LEU A 142 -10.91 9.66 0.08
CA LEU A 142 -11.18 9.82 -1.35
C LEU A 142 -11.58 8.51 -2.05
N VAL A 143 -11.73 7.41 -1.30
CA VAL A 143 -11.94 6.06 -1.83
C VAL A 143 -13.41 5.66 -1.76
N GLN A 144 -13.96 5.18 -2.86
CA GLN A 144 -15.30 4.59 -3.00
C GLN A 144 -15.33 3.10 -2.62
N GLY A 145 -14.26 2.37 -2.96
CA GLY A 145 -14.17 0.95 -2.66
C GLY A 145 -12.75 0.42 -2.83
N ILE A 146 -12.49 -0.69 -2.15
CA ILE A 146 -11.19 -1.37 -2.18
C ILE A 146 -11.44 -2.85 -2.45
N ASP A 147 -10.82 -3.36 -3.51
CA ASP A 147 -10.88 -4.76 -3.89
C ASP A 147 -9.52 -5.41 -3.60
N ILE A 148 -9.50 -6.38 -2.69
CA ILE A 148 -8.31 -7.14 -2.32
C ILE A 148 -8.43 -8.53 -2.92
N MET A 149 -7.60 -8.82 -3.93
CA MET A 149 -7.50 -10.14 -4.56
C MET A 149 -6.37 -10.92 -3.93
N ARG A 150 -6.65 -12.12 -3.40
CA ARG A 150 -5.67 -13.00 -2.76
C ARG A 150 -5.26 -14.13 -3.69
N GLY A 151 -3.95 -14.35 -3.83
CA GLY A 151 -3.35 -15.27 -4.81
C GLY A 151 -2.90 -14.57 -6.08
N ALA A 152 -2.15 -15.25 -6.95
CA ALA A 152 -1.57 -14.67 -8.15
C ALA A 152 -2.62 -13.98 -9.04
N ASP A 153 -2.41 -12.70 -9.35
CA ASP A 153 -3.32 -11.84 -10.10
C ASP A 153 -2.62 -11.05 -11.24
N SER A 154 -1.49 -11.57 -11.74
CA SER A 154 -0.78 -10.88 -12.83
C SER A 154 -1.57 -10.82 -14.12
N PHE A 155 -2.53 -11.71 -14.32
CA PHE A 155 -3.46 -11.62 -15.44
C PHE A 155 -4.18 -10.26 -15.48
N ASN A 156 -4.67 -9.74 -14.34
CA ASN A 156 -5.35 -8.44 -14.27
C ASN A 156 -4.38 -7.27 -14.04
N SER A 157 -3.37 -7.47 -13.18
CA SER A 157 -2.54 -6.38 -12.63
C SER A 157 -1.15 -6.28 -13.27
N GLY A 158 -0.72 -7.26 -14.08
CA GLY A 158 0.64 -7.32 -14.64
C GLY A 158 1.70 -7.72 -13.63
N SER A 159 2.92 -7.26 -13.84
CA SER A 159 4.07 -7.52 -12.97
C SER A 159 3.80 -7.08 -11.52
N GLY A 160 4.30 -7.88 -10.54
CA GLY A 160 4.23 -7.54 -9.11
C GLY A 160 3.02 -8.07 -8.36
N ALA A 161 2.06 -8.73 -9.03
CA ALA A 161 0.87 -9.29 -8.38
C ALA A 161 0.95 -10.83 -8.20
N ILE A 162 2.10 -11.34 -7.74
CA ILE A 162 2.28 -12.80 -7.55
C ILE A 162 1.67 -13.33 -6.25
N GLY A 163 1.42 -12.47 -5.28
CA GLY A 163 0.71 -12.78 -4.02
C GLY A 163 -0.73 -12.31 -4.00
N GLY A 164 -1.07 -11.39 -4.89
CA GLY A 164 -2.38 -10.76 -4.99
C GLY A 164 -2.31 -9.30 -5.36
N SER A 165 -3.45 -8.61 -5.29
CA SER A 165 -3.55 -7.18 -5.59
C SER A 165 -4.50 -6.46 -4.65
N VAL A 166 -4.28 -5.16 -4.46
CA VAL A 166 -5.16 -4.24 -3.72
C VAL A 166 -5.49 -3.07 -4.65
N ASN A 167 -6.75 -2.99 -5.06
CA ASN A 167 -7.22 -2.06 -6.05
C ASN A 167 -8.16 -1.04 -5.43
N TYR A 168 -7.75 0.23 -5.40
CA TYR A 168 -8.53 1.34 -4.87
C TYR A 168 -9.31 2.00 -5.99
N ARG A 169 -10.60 2.23 -5.77
CA ARG A 169 -11.46 3.03 -6.65
C ARG A 169 -11.81 4.32 -5.93
N THR A 170 -11.55 5.46 -6.58
CA THR A 170 -11.82 6.77 -6.00
C THR A 170 -13.26 7.19 -6.21
N LEU A 171 -13.75 8.10 -5.34
CA LEU A 171 -15.09 8.65 -5.38
C LEU A 171 -15.41 9.34 -6.70
N GLY A 172 -16.66 9.30 -7.11
CA GLY A 172 -17.22 10.02 -8.23
C GLY A 172 -18.40 10.90 -7.81
N ALA A 173 -19.09 11.50 -8.77
CA ALA A 173 -20.25 12.36 -8.51
C ALA A 173 -21.39 11.57 -7.83
N ASP A 174 -21.65 10.35 -8.30
CA ASP A 174 -22.70 9.48 -7.76
C ASP A 174 -22.53 9.09 -6.30
N ASP A 175 -21.29 9.13 -5.79
CA ASP A 175 -20.97 8.80 -4.39
C ASP A 175 -21.27 9.96 -3.42
N ILE A 176 -21.49 11.16 -3.94
CA ILE A 176 -21.69 12.40 -3.16
C ILE A 176 -23.13 12.91 -3.31
N ILE A 177 -23.74 12.72 -4.49
CA ILE A 177 -25.05 13.22 -4.80
C ILE A 177 -26.11 12.26 -4.22
N LEU A 178 -27.05 12.80 -3.46
CA LEU A 178 -28.18 12.03 -2.95
C LEU A 178 -29.16 11.67 -4.08
N PRO A 179 -29.92 10.56 -3.96
CA PRO A 179 -30.93 10.19 -4.94
C PRO A 179 -31.86 11.36 -5.32
N ASN A 180 -32.16 11.48 -6.60
CA ASN A 180 -33.03 12.54 -7.16
C ASN A 180 -32.52 13.99 -6.98
N LYS A 181 -31.21 14.17 -6.77
CA LYS A 181 -30.58 15.48 -6.74
C LYS A 181 -29.53 15.60 -7.85
N LYS A 182 -29.30 16.84 -8.32
CA LYS A 182 -28.23 17.14 -9.30
C LYS A 182 -26.97 17.62 -8.65
N TRP A 183 -27.02 18.04 -7.37
CA TRP A 183 -25.91 18.55 -6.58
C TRP A 183 -25.72 17.73 -5.31
N GLY A 184 -24.49 17.56 -4.91
CA GLY A 184 -24.10 16.96 -3.65
C GLY A 184 -22.96 17.71 -2.99
N VAL A 185 -23.00 17.74 -1.66
CA VAL A 185 -21.92 18.25 -0.82
C VAL A 185 -21.58 17.20 0.22
N LEU A 186 -20.31 16.86 0.35
CA LEU A 186 -19.77 16.01 1.38
C LEU A 186 -18.94 16.85 2.34
N LEU A 187 -19.29 16.80 3.62
CA LEU A 187 -18.47 17.37 4.70
C LEU A 187 -18.27 16.30 5.76
N LYS A 188 -17.00 15.99 6.06
CA LYS A 188 -16.65 15.02 7.09
C LYS A 188 -15.55 15.55 7.98
N ASN A 189 -15.72 15.38 9.29
CA ASN A 189 -14.71 15.64 10.29
C ASN A 189 -14.51 14.37 11.12
N GLY A 190 -13.25 14.02 11.35
CA GLY A 190 -12.89 12.83 12.12
C GLY A 190 -11.76 13.11 13.09
N TYR A 191 -11.72 12.33 14.18
CA TYR A 191 -10.64 12.34 15.14
C TYR A 191 -10.26 10.91 15.52
N ALA A 192 -8.96 10.61 15.48
CA ALA A 192 -8.39 9.34 15.91
C ALA A 192 -7.45 9.56 17.10
N SER A 193 -7.76 8.98 18.25
CA SER A 193 -6.96 9.18 19.47
C SER A 193 -5.63 8.40 19.47
N LYS A 194 -5.49 7.37 18.60
CA LYS A 194 -4.29 6.54 18.47
C LYS A 194 -3.02 7.35 18.13
N ASN A 195 -3.17 8.41 17.36
CA ASN A 195 -2.11 9.33 16.93
C ASN A 195 -2.54 10.79 17.01
N SER A 196 -3.59 11.10 17.75
CA SER A 196 -4.21 12.42 17.88
C SER A 196 -4.47 13.10 16.53
N GLU A 197 -4.86 12.31 15.52
CA GLU A 197 -5.08 12.77 14.16
C GLU A 197 -6.47 13.38 13.97
N TRP A 198 -6.50 14.57 13.38
CA TRP A 198 -7.71 15.18 12.84
C TRP A 198 -7.77 15.01 11.33
N THR A 199 -8.95 14.69 10.84
CA THR A 199 -9.26 14.54 9.41
C THR A 199 -10.39 15.48 9.04
N HIS A 200 -10.22 16.26 7.98
CA HIS A 200 -11.21 17.17 7.43
C HIS A 200 -11.37 16.89 5.95
N THR A 201 -12.57 16.54 5.52
CA THR A 201 -12.87 16.24 4.10
C THR A 201 -14.01 17.12 3.63
N LEU A 202 -13.80 17.76 2.50
CA LEU A 202 -14.81 18.53 1.76
C LEU A 202 -14.92 17.98 0.35
N GLY A 203 -16.15 17.80 -0.12
CA GLY A 203 -16.44 17.38 -1.47
C GLY A 203 -17.66 18.12 -2.03
N VAL A 204 -17.63 18.41 -3.32
CA VAL A 204 -18.77 18.93 -4.08
C VAL A 204 -18.92 18.15 -5.36
N ALA A 205 -20.15 17.90 -5.78
CA ALA A 205 -20.43 17.19 -7.00
C ALA A 205 -21.66 17.75 -7.71
N TYR A 206 -21.66 17.60 -9.03
CA TYR A 206 -22.76 17.91 -9.92
C TYR A 206 -22.94 16.81 -10.94
N LYS A 207 -24.17 16.50 -11.30
CA LYS A 207 -24.49 15.56 -12.38
C LYS A 207 -25.81 15.93 -13.03
N ASP A 208 -25.82 15.89 -14.35
CA ASP A 208 -27.01 15.89 -15.20
C ASP A 208 -26.88 14.83 -16.30
N ASP A 209 -27.74 14.85 -17.31
CA ASP A 209 -27.78 13.84 -18.36
C ASP A 209 -26.54 13.82 -19.27
N LYS A 210 -25.80 14.93 -19.34
CA LYS A 210 -24.62 15.08 -20.22
C LYS A 210 -23.32 15.24 -19.47
N PHE A 211 -23.37 15.70 -18.22
CA PHE A 211 -22.19 16.13 -17.52
C PHE A 211 -22.17 15.62 -16.07
N ASP A 212 -21.05 15.11 -15.64
CA ASP A 212 -20.78 14.78 -14.26
C ASP A 212 -19.45 15.38 -13.81
N ALA A 213 -19.40 15.88 -12.58
CA ALA A 213 -18.17 16.41 -11.98
C ALA A 213 -18.16 16.18 -10.48
N ALA A 214 -16.98 15.91 -9.95
CA ALA A 214 -16.71 15.83 -8.52
C ALA A 214 -15.37 16.47 -8.19
N LEU A 215 -15.34 17.24 -7.13
CA LEU A 215 -14.12 17.83 -6.57
C LEU A 215 -14.08 17.55 -5.07
N LEU A 216 -13.00 16.93 -4.60
CA LEU A 216 -12.80 16.60 -3.20
C LEU A 216 -11.43 17.03 -2.72
N TYR A 217 -11.39 17.42 -1.46
CA TYR A 217 -10.17 17.71 -0.73
C TYR A 217 -10.24 17.08 0.65
N SER A 218 -9.15 16.43 1.06
CA SER A 218 -8.98 15.90 2.41
C SER A 218 -7.69 16.42 3.02
N TYR A 219 -7.77 16.85 4.25
CA TYR A 219 -6.63 17.28 5.05
C TYR A 219 -6.56 16.48 6.34
N ARG A 220 -5.38 15.97 6.63
CA ARG A 220 -5.09 15.25 7.88
C ARG A 220 -3.88 15.85 8.56
N HIS A 221 -3.91 15.90 9.87
CA HIS A 221 -2.75 16.24 10.69
C HIS A 221 -2.81 15.49 12.01
N GLY A 222 -1.68 15.02 12.45
CA GLY A 222 -1.57 14.21 13.67
C GLY A 222 -0.12 14.07 14.13
N TYR A 223 0.08 13.19 15.08
CA TYR A 223 1.34 12.99 15.78
C TYR A 223 1.76 11.51 15.69
N GLU A 224 2.80 11.13 16.41
CA GLU A 224 3.25 9.74 16.53
C GLU A 224 2.14 8.82 17.06
N MET A 225 2.21 7.56 16.67
CA MET A 225 1.33 6.53 17.19
C MET A 225 1.57 6.34 18.70
N LYS A 226 0.54 6.40 19.50
CA LYS A 226 0.61 6.17 20.93
C LYS A 226 0.80 4.68 21.21
N SER A 227 1.83 4.32 21.96
CA SER A 227 2.04 2.99 22.46
C SER A 227 1.59 2.83 23.91
N ARG A 228 1.26 1.62 24.30
CA ARG A 228 1.01 1.28 25.71
C ARG A 228 2.30 0.97 26.48
N GLY A 229 3.47 1.09 25.87
CA GLY A 229 4.76 0.87 26.53
C GLY A 229 4.95 1.81 27.71
N LYS A 230 5.53 1.29 28.79
CA LYS A 230 6.03 2.08 29.92
C LYS A 230 7.54 2.28 29.78
N GLY A 231 8.01 2.44 28.54
CA GLY A 231 9.41 2.67 28.26
C GLY A 231 9.87 4.05 28.73
N GLN A 232 11.17 4.21 28.87
CA GLN A 232 11.76 5.49 29.26
C GLN A 232 11.80 6.44 28.05
N ASP A 233 11.51 7.73 28.32
CA ASP A 233 11.72 8.81 27.34
C ASP A 233 13.17 9.27 27.40
N ILE A 234 14.07 8.48 26.82
CA ILE A 234 15.50 8.75 26.78
C ILE A 234 15.99 8.83 25.33
N VAL A 235 17.19 9.36 25.15
CA VAL A 235 17.89 9.41 23.88
C VAL A 235 18.67 8.10 23.65
N GLY A 236 18.70 7.61 22.42
CA GLY A 236 19.42 6.41 22.01
C GLY A 236 18.56 5.17 21.87
N ASN A 237 19.18 4.08 21.51
CA ASN A 237 18.51 2.81 21.16
C ASN A 237 17.79 2.10 22.31
N ALA A 238 17.98 2.55 23.54
CA ALA A 238 17.25 2.07 24.72
C ALA A 238 15.94 2.84 24.98
N ARG A 239 15.59 3.78 24.12
CA ARG A 239 14.32 4.52 24.16
C ARG A 239 13.15 3.53 24.09
N GLY A 240 12.19 3.65 24.98
CA GLY A 240 11.07 2.71 25.11
C GLY A 240 9.71 3.28 24.72
N ILE A 241 9.69 4.49 24.14
CA ILE A 241 8.48 5.14 23.59
C ILE A 241 8.77 5.63 22.16
N PRO A 242 7.75 5.82 21.31
CA PRO A 242 7.91 6.30 19.94
C PRO A 242 8.68 7.63 19.87
N ASP A 243 9.40 7.84 18.78
CA ASP A 243 10.01 9.13 18.50
C ASP A 243 8.94 10.18 18.27
N PRO A 244 9.08 11.39 18.84
CA PRO A 244 8.12 12.47 18.62
C PRO A 244 8.01 12.76 17.13
N SER A 245 6.80 12.79 16.61
CA SER A 245 6.55 13.10 15.20
C SER A 245 5.28 13.90 15.00
N HIS A 246 5.21 14.62 13.90
CA HIS A 246 3.98 15.23 13.43
C HIS A 246 3.86 15.09 11.92
N HIS A 247 2.69 14.67 11.48
CA HIS A 247 2.43 14.48 10.06
C HIS A 247 1.30 15.38 9.56
N LYS A 248 1.38 15.72 8.27
CA LYS A 248 0.35 16.42 7.52
C LYS A 248 0.16 15.73 6.18
N ASN A 249 -1.07 15.53 5.79
CA ASN A 249 -1.42 14.94 4.50
C ASN A 249 -2.49 15.78 3.81
N HIS A 250 -2.26 16.14 2.56
CA HIS A 250 -3.20 16.82 1.68
C HIS A 250 -3.52 15.91 0.51
N SER A 251 -4.79 15.61 0.32
CA SER A 251 -5.28 14.74 -0.74
C SER A 251 -6.32 15.47 -1.58
N TYR A 252 -6.21 15.38 -2.90
CA TYR A 252 -7.05 16.06 -3.88
C TYR A 252 -7.61 15.03 -4.86
N LEU A 253 -8.85 15.20 -5.23
CA LEU A 253 -9.50 14.42 -6.28
C LEU A 253 -10.40 15.33 -7.10
N ALA A 254 -10.23 15.29 -8.42
CA ALA A 254 -11.12 15.94 -9.38
C ALA A 254 -11.49 14.93 -10.47
N LYS A 255 -12.75 14.80 -10.76
CA LYS A 255 -13.27 13.99 -11.87
C LYS A 255 -14.27 14.81 -12.66
N ILE A 256 -14.25 14.65 -13.97
CA ILE A 256 -15.18 15.26 -14.90
C ILE A 256 -15.51 14.25 -15.99
N GLY A 257 -16.77 14.15 -16.36
CA GLY A 257 -17.25 13.35 -17.47
C GLY A 257 -18.22 14.14 -18.31
N TYR A 258 -18.18 13.91 -19.61
CA TYR A 258 -19.08 14.54 -20.59
C TYR A 258 -19.53 13.54 -21.64
N PHE A 259 -20.82 13.37 -21.79
CA PHE A 259 -21.43 12.61 -22.87
C PHE A 259 -21.51 13.47 -24.13
N ILE A 260 -20.65 13.20 -25.13
CA ILE A 260 -20.66 13.86 -26.44
C ILE A 260 -21.97 13.49 -27.17
N THR A 261 -22.31 12.22 -27.06
CA THR A 261 -23.59 11.64 -27.52
C THR A 261 -24.08 10.66 -26.44
N GLN A 262 -25.24 10.06 -26.59
CA GLN A 262 -25.73 9.01 -25.69
C GLN A 262 -24.79 7.78 -25.64
N THR A 263 -24.01 7.59 -26.70
CA THR A 263 -23.13 6.42 -26.87
C THR A 263 -21.63 6.74 -26.67
N GLN A 264 -21.26 8.01 -26.53
CA GLN A 264 -19.85 8.43 -26.45
C GLN A 264 -19.61 9.33 -25.25
N ARG A 265 -18.65 8.97 -24.42
CA ARG A 265 -18.27 9.72 -23.25
C ARG A 265 -16.77 9.98 -23.24
N VAL A 266 -16.40 11.20 -22.89
CA VAL A 266 -15.03 11.58 -22.56
C VAL A 266 -14.98 11.91 -21.07
N SER A 267 -13.96 11.43 -20.40
CA SER A 267 -13.75 11.74 -18.99
C SER A 267 -12.30 12.07 -18.69
N ALA A 268 -12.10 12.88 -17.67
CA ALA A 268 -10.79 13.17 -17.12
C ALA A 268 -10.81 13.04 -15.60
N SER A 269 -9.75 12.54 -15.04
CA SER A 269 -9.57 12.46 -13.59
C SER A 269 -8.17 12.92 -13.18
N PHE A 270 -8.12 13.55 -12.03
CA PHE A 270 -6.89 13.94 -11.38
C PHE A 270 -6.97 13.58 -9.90
N ASN A 271 -6.01 12.85 -9.39
CA ASN A 271 -5.85 12.65 -7.96
C ASN A 271 -4.40 12.92 -7.54
N ALA A 272 -4.25 13.60 -6.43
CA ALA A 272 -2.94 13.95 -5.90
C ALA A 272 -2.90 13.80 -4.39
N GLN A 273 -1.75 13.44 -3.87
CA GLN A 273 -1.49 13.37 -2.45
C GLN A 273 -0.10 13.92 -2.14
N LYS A 274 -0.03 14.75 -1.11
CA LYS A 274 1.23 15.24 -0.54
C LYS A 274 1.21 14.98 0.95
N ALA A 275 2.08 14.11 1.42
CA ALA A 275 2.29 13.80 2.82
C ALA A 275 3.67 14.28 3.27
N ASN A 276 3.74 14.85 4.46
CA ASN A 276 4.96 15.20 5.16
C ASN A 276 4.88 14.61 6.57
N ASN A 277 5.97 14.00 7.03
CA ASN A 277 6.10 13.48 8.38
C ASN A 277 7.44 13.96 8.97
N PHE A 278 7.39 14.88 9.89
CA PHE A 278 8.56 15.33 10.63
C PHE A 278 8.75 14.44 11.87
N VAL A 279 9.99 14.00 12.11
CA VAL A 279 10.35 13.10 13.21
C VAL A 279 11.60 13.63 13.92
N ASP A 280 11.52 13.79 15.24
CA ASP A 280 12.70 13.96 16.10
C ASP A 280 13.24 12.57 16.44
N GLU A 281 14.30 12.13 15.76
CA GLU A 281 14.82 10.77 15.80
C GLU A 281 15.62 10.48 17.09
N LYS A 282 15.01 10.66 18.25
CA LYS A 282 15.65 10.45 19.54
C LYS A 282 16.21 9.05 19.70
N SER A 283 15.56 8.04 19.13
CA SER A 283 16.03 6.64 19.19
C SER A 283 17.35 6.42 18.44
N TYR A 284 17.68 7.24 17.44
CA TYR A 284 18.91 7.18 16.68
C TYR A 284 20.02 8.11 17.19
N GLN A 285 19.73 8.99 18.13
CA GLN A 285 20.71 9.94 18.63
C GLN A 285 21.78 9.24 19.48
N LEU A 286 23.02 9.63 19.22
CA LEU A 286 24.16 9.29 20.06
C LEU A 286 24.40 10.41 21.08
N ALA A 287 25.17 10.14 22.14
CA ALA A 287 25.52 11.15 23.12
C ALA A 287 26.18 12.37 22.43
N GLY A 288 25.66 13.56 22.69
CA GLY A 288 26.15 14.80 22.10
C GLY A 288 25.72 15.09 20.66
N LEU A 289 24.99 14.19 20.01
CA LEU A 289 24.46 14.35 18.65
C LEU A 289 22.94 14.36 18.65
N TRP A 290 22.36 15.11 17.71
CA TRP A 290 20.92 15.09 17.43
C TRP A 290 20.65 14.78 15.97
N ARG A 291 19.45 14.26 15.68
CA ARG A 291 18.98 13.98 14.34
C ARG A 291 17.49 14.21 14.24
N GLU A 292 17.07 14.85 13.15
CA GLU A 292 15.68 15.07 12.80
C GLU A 292 15.48 14.69 11.33
N SER A 293 14.28 14.28 10.94
CA SER A 293 13.95 14.02 9.55
C SER A 293 12.60 14.60 9.16
N ASN A 294 12.46 14.98 7.89
CA ASN A 294 11.22 15.36 7.27
C ASN A 294 10.98 14.41 6.07
N ASP A 295 10.16 13.39 6.29
CA ASP A 295 9.81 12.43 5.24
C ASP A 295 8.73 13.02 4.35
N ILE A 296 8.96 13.01 3.04
CA ILE A 296 8.10 13.63 2.03
C ILE A 296 7.64 12.57 1.04
N SER A 297 6.33 12.49 0.85
CA SER A 297 5.73 11.64 -0.17
C SER A 297 4.77 12.45 -1.04
N LYS A 298 4.99 12.45 -2.36
CA LYS A 298 4.14 13.16 -3.32
C LYS A 298 3.73 12.19 -4.42
N ARG A 299 2.44 12.16 -4.73
CA ARG A 299 1.88 11.40 -5.84
C ARG A 299 0.88 12.26 -6.61
N TYR A 300 1.00 12.23 -7.91
CA TYR A 300 0.09 12.90 -8.85
C TYR A 300 -0.30 11.89 -9.93
N ASN A 301 -1.59 11.66 -10.11
CA ASN A 301 -2.15 10.84 -11.18
C ASN A 301 -3.09 11.70 -12.01
N ALA A 302 -2.99 11.59 -13.31
CA ALA A 302 -3.95 12.13 -14.26
C ALA A 302 -4.34 11.05 -15.25
N ASN A 303 -5.62 11.00 -15.61
CA ASN A 303 -6.17 10.07 -16.58
C ASN A 303 -7.12 10.82 -17.51
N ILE A 304 -7.09 10.47 -18.79
CA ILE A 304 -8.08 10.87 -19.77
C ILE A 304 -8.60 9.59 -20.42
N ALA A 305 -9.91 9.44 -20.51
CA ALA A 305 -10.54 8.27 -21.08
C ALA A 305 -11.61 8.68 -22.10
N TYR A 306 -11.70 7.89 -23.18
CA TYR A 306 -12.81 7.91 -24.12
C TYR A 306 -13.51 6.56 -24.06
N GLU A 307 -14.83 6.59 -23.94
CA GLU A 307 -15.70 5.42 -23.85
C GLU A 307 -16.74 5.46 -24.98
N TYR A 308 -16.92 4.33 -25.62
CA TYR A 308 -17.90 4.17 -26.69
C TYR A 308 -18.80 2.95 -26.42
N PHE A 309 -20.11 3.15 -26.44
CA PHE A 309 -21.15 2.17 -26.17
C PHE A 309 -21.99 2.01 -27.46
N PRO A 310 -21.58 1.18 -28.44
CA PRO A 310 -22.29 1.08 -29.73
C PRO A 310 -23.66 0.41 -29.57
N GLU A 311 -24.73 1.08 -30.05
CA GLU A 311 -26.11 0.58 -29.94
C GLU A 311 -26.40 -0.56 -30.92
N ASN A 312 -25.83 -0.50 -32.14
CA ASN A 312 -26.16 -1.40 -33.25
C ASN A 312 -24.95 -2.18 -33.78
N SER A 313 -23.94 -2.41 -32.97
CA SER A 313 -22.77 -3.18 -33.40
C SER A 313 -23.03 -4.68 -33.27
N ARG A 314 -22.59 -5.45 -34.26
CA ARG A 314 -22.62 -6.92 -34.23
C ARG A 314 -21.44 -7.53 -33.49
N TRP A 315 -20.38 -6.75 -33.27
CA TRP A 315 -19.12 -7.27 -32.79
C TRP A 315 -18.69 -6.67 -31.46
N LEU A 316 -18.98 -5.40 -31.22
CA LEU A 316 -18.45 -4.61 -30.11
C LEU A 316 -19.59 -4.16 -29.20
N SER A 317 -19.52 -4.46 -27.91
CA SER A 317 -20.45 -3.97 -26.89
C SER A 317 -19.92 -2.74 -26.15
N TYR A 318 -18.58 -2.63 -26.02
CA TYR A 318 -17.93 -1.54 -25.31
C TYR A 318 -16.49 -1.34 -25.78
N LEU A 319 -16.07 -0.09 -25.92
CA LEU A 319 -14.68 0.29 -26.19
C LEU A 319 -14.26 1.38 -25.23
N LYS A 320 -13.08 1.24 -24.63
CA LYS A 320 -12.46 2.26 -23.79
C LYS A 320 -11.00 2.44 -24.19
N THR A 321 -10.60 3.70 -24.41
CA THR A 321 -9.18 4.08 -24.53
C THR A 321 -8.79 4.98 -23.38
N GLU A 322 -7.60 4.81 -22.87
CA GLU A 322 -7.11 5.57 -21.71
C GLU A 322 -5.67 6.04 -21.92
N LEU A 323 -5.43 7.26 -21.49
CA LEU A 323 -4.10 7.83 -21.33
C LEU A 323 -3.88 8.16 -19.86
N ASP A 324 -2.84 7.57 -19.28
CA ASP A 324 -2.50 7.74 -17.87
C ASP A 324 -1.15 8.42 -17.71
N PHE A 325 -1.07 9.28 -16.75
CA PHE A 325 0.17 9.90 -16.29
C PHE A 325 0.26 9.80 -14.77
N GLN A 326 1.39 9.33 -14.26
CA GLN A 326 1.67 9.30 -12.82
C GLN A 326 3.08 9.86 -12.55
N LYS A 327 3.19 10.67 -11.52
CA LYS A 327 4.47 11.12 -10.98
C LYS A 327 4.48 10.88 -9.48
N THR A 328 5.52 10.20 -9.00
CA THR A 328 5.76 10.01 -7.57
C THR A 328 7.13 10.55 -7.19
N ASN A 329 7.22 11.09 -6.00
CA ASN A 329 8.45 11.50 -5.35
C ASN A 329 8.39 11.06 -3.90
N ILE A 330 9.33 10.26 -3.48
CA ILE A 330 9.55 9.87 -2.09
C ILE A 330 10.88 10.47 -1.68
N GLY A 331 10.91 11.24 -0.62
CA GLY A 331 12.12 11.87 -0.14
C GLY A 331 12.21 11.89 1.37
N SER A 332 13.40 12.11 1.87
CA SER A 332 13.66 12.39 3.28
C SER A 332 14.76 13.44 3.38
N GLU A 333 14.43 14.55 4.00
CA GLU A 333 15.39 15.58 4.41
C GLU A 333 15.84 15.25 5.84
N ASN A 334 17.09 14.86 6.00
CA ASN A 334 17.65 14.51 7.30
C ASN A 334 18.56 15.63 7.78
N TYR A 335 18.29 16.12 8.97
CA TYR A 335 19.07 17.14 9.66
C TYR A 335 19.88 16.47 10.77
N LYS A 336 21.20 16.66 10.76
CA LYS A 336 22.12 16.08 11.74
C LYS A 336 22.99 17.16 12.33
N GLY A 337 23.23 17.08 13.65
CA GLY A 337 24.05 18.09 14.30
C GLY A 337 24.57 17.65 15.66
N GLY A 338 25.27 18.58 16.30
CA GLY A 338 25.78 18.42 17.65
C GLY A 338 25.02 19.30 18.65
N TYR A 339 25.02 18.87 19.91
CA TYR A 339 24.59 19.72 21.00
C TYR A 339 25.77 20.55 21.48
N ARG A 340 25.56 21.87 21.61
CA ARG A 340 26.51 22.77 22.23
C ARG A 340 26.32 22.71 23.73
N TYR A 341 27.41 22.54 24.44
CA TYR A 341 27.39 22.58 25.90
C TYR A 341 27.56 23.99 26.43
N ASN A 342 27.05 24.25 27.62
CA ASN A 342 27.40 25.42 28.42
C ASN A 342 28.88 25.35 28.86
N ALA A 343 29.40 26.48 29.40
CA ALA A 343 30.83 26.59 29.71
C ALA A 343 31.36 25.57 30.73
N ASP A 344 30.51 25.07 31.59
CA ASP A 344 30.82 24.07 32.61
C ASP A 344 30.45 22.61 32.21
N PHE A 345 30.01 22.39 30.95
CA PHE A 345 29.63 21.10 30.40
C PHE A 345 28.51 20.39 31.18
N THR A 346 27.73 21.08 31.98
CA THR A 346 26.64 20.49 32.79
C THR A 346 25.30 20.41 32.07
N ALA A 347 25.10 21.24 31.07
CA ALA A 347 23.84 21.28 30.30
C ALA A 347 24.08 21.66 28.83
N TYR A 348 23.11 21.33 27.96
CA TYR A 348 23.10 21.78 26.59
C TYR A 348 22.65 23.24 26.50
N SER A 349 23.42 24.07 25.78
CA SER A 349 23.13 25.48 25.54
C SER A 349 22.54 25.78 24.17
N GLY A 350 22.57 24.81 23.24
CA GLY A 350 22.04 24.96 21.89
C GLY A 350 22.25 23.72 21.01
N LYS A 351 21.72 23.80 19.79
CA LYS A 351 21.89 22.80 18.72
C LYS A 351 22.67 23.46 17.57
N ASP A 352 23.72 22.81 17.11
CA ASP A 352 24.47 23.18 15.91
C ASP A 352 24.13 22.23 14.77
N LEU A 353 23.72 22.74 13.63
CA LEU A 353 23.46 21.97 12.41
C LEU A 353 24.78 21.71 11.69
N ILE A 354 25.11 20.43 11.45
CA ILE A 354 26.35 20.00 10.81
C ILE A 354 26.10 19.56 9.36
N GLU A 355 25.01 18.86 9.12
CA GLU A 355 24.70 18.27 7.83
C GLU A 355 23.19 18.27 7.56
N ILE A 356 22.81 18.61 6.33
CA ILE A 356 21.49 18.35 5.76
C ILE A 356 21.69 17.33 4.65
N GLN A 357 20.99 16.22 4.74
CA GLN A 357 20.99 15.19 3.70
C GLN A 357 19.60 15.06 3.11
N ASP A 358 19.44 15.45 1.83
CA ASP A 358 18.20 15.31 1.05
C ASP A 358 18.33 14.11 0.10
N THR A 359 17.60 13.05 0.39
CA THR A 359 17.56 11.86 -0.43
C THR A 359 16.19 11.67 -1.03
N SER A 360 16.10 11.43 -2.32
CA SER A 360 14.83 11.23 -3.01
C SER A 360 14.86 10.13 -4.06
N MET A 361 13.71 9.49 -4.23
CA MET A 361 13.38 8.55 -5.31
C MET A 361 12.23 9.13 -6.12
N ASN A 362 12.42 9.20 -7.41
CA ASN A 362 11.46 9.77 -8.34
C ASN A 362 11.02 8.72 -9.35
N SER A 363 9.73 8.65 -9.61
CA SER A 363 9.18 7.85 -10.70
C SER A 363 8.21 8.66 -11.53
N ARG A 364 8.31 8.54 -12.86
CA ARG A 364 7.35 9.06 -13.83
C ARG A 364 6.86 7.90 -14.66
N PHE A 365 5.55 7.78 -14.79
CA PHE A 365 4.90 6.73 -15.55
C PHE A 365 3.89 7.32 -16.52
N MET A 366 3.87 6.78 -17.74
CA MET A 366 2.89 7.08 -18.77
C MET A 366 2.39 5.77 -19.36
N ARG A 367 1.09 5.69 -19.65
CA ARG A 367 0.47 4.52 -20.27
C ARG A 367 -0.58 4.96 -21.28
N ALA A 368 -0.62 4.29 -22.44
CA ALA A 368 -1.76 4.27 -23.32
C ALA A 368 -2.34 2.85 -23.36
N SER A 369 -3.63 2.72 -23.17
CA SER A 369 -4.30 1.41 -23.15
C SER A 369 -5.66 1.43 -23.84
N LEU A 370 -6.08 0.25 -24.29
CA LEU A 370 -7.35 -0.02 -24.95
C LEU A 370 -7.99 -1.23 -24.30
N ARG A 371 -9.31 -1.15 -24.08
CA ARG A 371 -10.19 -2.26 -23.74
C ARG A 371 -11.32 -2.32 -24.76
N ALA A 372 -11.59 -3.53 -25.24
CA ALA A 372 -12.75 -3.84 -26.08
C ALA A 372 -13.48 -5.05 -25.50
N ASP A 373 -14.77 -4.88 -25.22
CA ASP A 373 -15.66 -5.97 -24.85
C ASP A 373 -16.49 -6.30 -26.08
N LEU A 374 -16.45 -7.58 -26.50
CA LEU A 374 -17.18 -8.01 -27.69
C LEU A 374 -18.63 -8.33 -27.33
N MET A 375 -19.52 -8.34 -28.33
CA MET A 375 -20.88 -8.82 -28.15
C MET A 375 -20.87 -10.30 -27.75
N PRO A 376 -21.77 -10.76 -26.87
CA PRO A 376 -21.89 -12.17 -26.53
C PRO A 376 -22.01 -13.03 -27.77
N TRP A 377 -21.23 -14.10 -27.81
CA TRP A 377 -21.25 -15.06 -28.92
C TRP A 377 -21.89 -16.37 -28.44
N GLU A 378 -23.11 -16.59 -28.93
CA GLU A 378 -23.87 -17.80 -28.63
C GLU A 378 -23.38 -18.97 -29.49
N THR A 379 -23.04 -20.07 -28.84
CA THR A 379 -22.67 -21.34 -29.46
C THR A 379 -23.55 -22.46 -28.94
N LYS A 380 -23.53 -23.61 -29.62
CA LYS A 380 -24.20 -24.81 -29.10
C LYS A 380 -23.66 -25.31 -27.74
N PHE A 381 -22.51 -24.83 -27.32
CA PHE A 381 -21.87 -25.23 -26.07
C PHE A 381 -22.02 -24.21 -24.95
N GLY A 382 -22.42 -22.98 -25.25
CA GLY A 382 -22.59 -21.93 -24.25
C GLY A 382 -22.48 -20.52 -24.84
N SER A 383 -22.69 -19.55 -23.98
CA SER A 383 -22.55 -18.12 -24.27
C SER A 383 -21.15 -17.63 -23.87
N HIS A 384 -20.44 -17.05 -24.82
CA HIS A 384 -19.06 -16.54 -24.66
C HIS A 384 -19.04 -15.02 -24.62
N GLN A 385 -18.34 -14.45 -23.65
CA GLN A 385 -18.14 -13.00 -23.51
C GLN A 385 -16.65 -12.69 -23.54
N PHE A 386 -16.16 -12.22 -24.68
CA PHE A 386 -14.76 -11.88 -24.86
C PHE A 386 -14.46 -10.44 -24.42
N THR A 387 -13.34 -10.27 -23.69
CA THR A 387 -12.73 -8.98 -23.38
C THR A 387 -11.29 -8.97 -23.86
N LEU A 388 -10.92 -7.99 -24.68
CA LEU A 388 -9.55 -7.73 -25.12
C LEU A 388 -9.02 -6.50 -24.41
N ARG A 389 -7.78 -6.56 -23.92
CA ARG A 389 -7.05 -5.40 -23.39
C ARG A 389 -5.64 -5.38 -23.92
N THR A 390 -5.13 -4.18 -24.23
CA THR A 390 -3.74 -4.00 -24.66
C THR A 390 -3.24 -2.63 -24.20
N GLY A 391 -1.93 -2.48 -24.09
CA GLY A 391 -1.36 -1.19 -23.76
C GLY A 391 0.16 -1.17 -23.82
N ILE A 392 0.67 0.05 -23.93
CA ILE A 392 2.08 0.37 -23.90
C ILE A 392 2.33 1.35 -22.74
N SER A 393 3.47 1.23 -22.10
CA SER A 393 3.83 2.16 -21.03
C SER A 393 5.33 2.41 -20.95
N GLN A 394 5.68 3.54 -20.34
CA GLN A 394 7.05 3.89 -19.99
C GLN A 394 7.09 4.35 -18.54
N LYS A 395 8.07 3.84 -17.78
CA LYS A 395 8.39 4.28 -16.42
C LYS A 395 9.84 4.74 -16.39
N ASP A 396 10.09 5.98 -15.98
CA ASP A 396 11.42 6.50 -15.69
C ASP A 396 11.59 6.58 -14.17
N PHE A 397 12.63 5.92 -13.67
CA PHE A 397 13.02 5.94 -12.26
C PHE A 397 14.39 6.60 -12.10
N ASP A 398 14.50 7.51 -11.13
CA ASP A 398 15.78 8.07 -10.70
C ASP A 398 15.85 8.28 -9.18
N ASN A 399 17.05 8.37 -8.67
CA ASN A 399 17.34 8.70 -7.30
C ASN A 399 18.35 9.86 -7.21
N ARG A 400 18.30 10.58 -6.09
CA ARG A 400 19.19 11.68 -5.79
C ARG A 400 19.51 11.66 -4.30
N ASN A 401 20.78 11.92 -3.98
CA ASN A 401 21.27 12.13 -2.62
C ASN A 401 22.12 13.39 -2.62
N GLU A 402 21.67 14.41 -1.91
CA GLU A 402 22.35 15.69 -1.79
C GLU A 402 22.73 15.93 -0.35
N HIS A 403 23.95 16.40 -0.15
CA HIS A 403 24.47 16.80 1.15
C HIS A 403 24.75 18.28 1.13
N GLU A 404 24.36 18.97 2.18
CA GLU A 404 24.72 20.35 2.47
C GLU A 404 25.38 20.40 3.85
N TYR A 405 26.56 20.99 3.90
CA TYR A 405 27.33 21.21 5.12
C TYR A 405 27.33 22.72 5.43
N PRO A 406 26.40 23.19 6.28
CA PRO A 406 26.28 24.61 6.59
C PRO A 406 27.52 25.18 7.25
N ASN A 407 27.91 26.37 6.85
CA ASN A 407 29.01 27.17 7.46
C ASN A 407 30.37 26.45 7.56
N ILE A 408 30.64 25.50 6.66
CA ILE A 408 31.92 24.74 6.70
C ILE A 408 33.08 25.52 6.05
N ASN A 409 32.79 26.41 5.12
CA ASN A 409 33.82 27.18 4.46
C ASN A 409 34.30 28.35 5.31
N THR A 410 35.51 28.84 5.08
CA THR A 410 36.13 29.94 5.84
C THR A 410 35.39 31.29 5.70
N ASP A 411 34.62 31.44 4.63
CA ASP A 411 33.74 32.63 4.41
C ASP A 411 32.34 32.48 5.01
N GLY A 412 32.07 31.36 5.73
CA GLY A 412 30.77 31.05 6.30
C GLY A 412 29.75 30.49 5.30
N SER A 413 30.13 30.22 4.05
CA SER A 413 29.24 29.59 3.07
C SER A 413 29.12 28.09 3.30
N SER A 414 28.02 27.50 2.80
CA SER A 414 27.77 26.04 2.84
C SER A 414 28.51 25.33 1.70
N ALA A 415 29.08 24.19 1.99
CA ALA A 415 29.49 23.25 0.95
C ALA A 415 28.32 22.32 0.55
N LYS A 416 28.20 22.05 -0.74
CA LYS A 416 27.19 21.13 -1.29
C LYS A 416 27.84 20.04 -2.09
N ASP A 417 27.33 18.81 -1.92
CA ASP A 417 27.72 17.63 -2.68
C ASP A 417 26.47 16.91 -3.18
N SER A 418 26.56 16.29 -4.35
CA SER A 418 25.48 15.53 -4.95
C SER A 418 26.01 14.17 -5.41
N GLU A 419 25.37 13.12 -4.95
CA GLU A 419 25.74 11.73 -5.23
C GLU A 419 24.56 10.97 -5.86
N SER A 420 24.84 10.21 -6.92
CA SER A 420 23.91 9.19 -7.40
C SER A 420 24.09 7.91 -6.60
N ILE A 421 22.99 7.26 -6.24
CA ILE A 421 23.01 6.01 -5.48
C ILE A 421 23.09 4.81 -6.44
N GLN A 422 22.49 4.94 -7.63
CA GLN A 422 22.50 3.96 -8.70
C GLN A 422 22.21 4.60 -10.04
N HIS A 423 22.41 3.87 -11.11
CA HIS A 423 22.00 4.28 -12.46
C HIS A 423 20.48 4.52 -12.52
N PRO A 424 20.00 5.63 -13.07
CA PRO A 424 18.58 5.79 -13.40
C PRO A 424 18.16 4.69 -14.39
N VAL A 425 16.90 4.30 -14.36
CA VAL A 425 16.38 3.22 -15.20
C VAL A 425 15.11 3.65 -15.91
N ARG A 426 15.07 3.42 -17.23
CA ARG A 426 13.86 3.51 -18.04
C ARG A 426 13.30 2.12 -18.27
N THR A 427 12.05 1.89 -17.87
CA THR A 427 11.34 0.65 -18.18
C THR A 427 10.32 0.93 -19.27
N ARG A 428 10.34 0.18 -20.35
CA ARG A 428 9.35 0.18 -21.43
C ARG A 428 8.58 -1.11 -21.36
N SER A 429 7.27 -1.04 -21.46
CA SER A 429 6.40 -2.20 -21.32
C SER A 429 5.34 -2.24 -22.40
N PHE A 430 4.99 -3.45 -22.82
CA PHE A 430 3.85 -3.75 -23.68
C PHE A 430 3.09 -4.92 -23.05
N PHE A 431 1.76 -4.89 -23.11
CA PHE A 431 0.94 -6.05 -22.79
C PHE A 431 -0.21 -6.24 -23.76
N ALA A 432 -0.61 -7.50 -23.92
CA ALA A 432 -1.83 -7.91 -24.60
C ALA A 432 -2.52 -8.99 -23.79
N GLN A 433 -3.84 -8.88 -23.63
CA GLN A 433 -4.66 -9.73 -22.78
C GLN A 433 -5.95 -10.08 -23.47
N LEU A 434 -6.34 -11.36 -23.42
CA LEU A 434 -7.63 -11.86 -23.87
C LEU A 434 -8.27 -12.63 -22.71
N GLN A 435 -9.56 -12.38 -22.49
CA GLN A 435 -10.40 -13.05 -21.51
C GLN A 435 -11.67 -13.56 -22.20
N ASP A 436 -12.10 -14.77 -21.85
CA ASP A 436 -13.39 -15.34 -22.22
C ASP A 436 -14.13 -15.74 -20.96
N ASN A 437 -15.31 -15.19 -20.74
CA ASN A 437 -16.23 -15.63 -19.71
C ASN A 437 -17.31 -16.47 -20.39
N VAL A 438 -17.44 -17.74 -20.00
CA VAL A 438 -18.34 -18.70 -20.63
C VAL A 438 -19.41 -19.14 -19.64
N ILE A 439 -20.65 -19.02 -20.02
CA ILE A 439 -21.81 -19.67 -19.39
C ILE A 439 -22.14 -20.91 -20.20
N TRP A 440 -21.76 -22.11 -19.69
CA TRP A 440 -21.97 -23.36 -20.37
C TRP A 440 -23.43 -23.84 -20.30
N ASN A 441 -24.01 -23.68 -19.13
CA ASN A 441 -25.40 -24.00 -18.80
C ASN A 441 -25.75 -23.41 -17.41
N ASP A 442 -26.90 -23.72 -16.87
CA ASP A 442 -27.38 -23.22 -15.57
C ASP A 442 -26.51 -23.67 -14.38
N ILE A 443 -25.68 -24.70 -14.56
CA ILE A 443 -24.81 -25.23 -13.50
C ILE A 443 -23.37 -24.75 -13.66
N PHE A 444 -22.81 -24.77 -14.86
CA PHE A 444 -21.40 -24.54 -15.10
C PHE A 444 -21.13 -23.20 -15.76
N SER A 445 -20.20 -22.46 -15.21
CA SER A 445 -19.59 -21.29 -15.83
C SER A 445 -18.07 -21.33 -15.70
N SER A 446 -17.36 -20.72 -16.62
CA SER A 446 -15.90 -20.64 -16.56
C SER A 446 -15.38 -19.28 -17.00
N GLN A 447 -14.19 -18.95 -16.53
CA GLN A 447 -13.42 -17.79 -16.97
C GLN A 447 -12.04 -18.29 -17.42
N LEU A 448 -11.69 -17.99 -18.66
CA LEU A 448 -10.37 -18.25 -19.21
C LEU A 448 -9.70 -16.94 -19.56
N GLY A 449 -8.46 -16.75 -19.15
CA GLY A 449 -7.68 -15.56 -19.47
C GLY A 449 -6.24 -15.89 -19.82
N ILE A 450 -5.71 -15.18 -20.80
CA ILE A 450 -4.30 -15.23 -21.20
C ILE A 450 -3.78 -13.80 -21.37
N ARG A 451 -2.57 -13.56 -20.90
CA ARG A 451 -1.88 -12.27 -20.99
C ARG A 451 -0.41 -12.48 -21.32
N TYR A 452 0.08 -11.73 -22.28
CA TYR A 452 1.47 -11.60 -22.60
C TYR A 452 1.99 -10.23 -22.15
N ASP A 453 3.14 -10.21 -21.50
CA ASP A 453 3.85 -8.99 -21.08
C ASP A 453 5.29 -9.04 -21.63
N TRP A 454 5.73 -7.88 -22.10
CA TRP A 454 7.11 -7.61 -22.50
C TRP A 454 7.59 -6.36 -21.78
N ASP A 455 8.72 -6.46 -21.08
CA ASP A 455 9.32 -5.39 -20.30
C ASP A 455 10.81 -5.28 -20.62
N GLU A 456 11.29 -4.07 -20.89
CA GLU A 456 12.68 -3.76 -21.12
C GLU A 456 13.16 -2.73 -20.09
N LEU A 457 14.15 -3.08 -19.27
CA LEU A 457 14.82 -2.20 -18.32
C LEU A 457 16.10 -1.67 -18.92
N VAL A 458 16.17 -0.35 -19.17
CA VAL A 458 17.29 0.33 -19.83
C VAL A 458 17.96 1.28 -18.85
N PRO A 459 19.12 0.89 -18.25
CA PRO A 459 19.91 1.80 -17.43
C PRO A 459 20.31 3.05 -18.21
N GLN A 460 20.24 4.20 -17.55
CA GLN A 460 20.61 5.49 -18.09
C GLN A 460 21.94 5.97 -17.50
N ASP A 461 22.53 7.02 -18.08
CA ASP A 461 23.76 7.60 -17.56
C ASP A 461 23.54 8.24 -16.19
N LEU A 462 24.57 8.17 -15.35
CA LEU A 462 24.58 8.81 -14.05
C LEU A 462 24.46 10.33 -14.20
N LYS A 463 23.67 10.96 -13.32
CA LYS A 463 23.48 12.42 -13.29
C LYS A 463 24.49 13.11 -12.37
N ALA A 464 25.08 12.38 -11.44
CA ALA A 464 26.09 12.82 -10.49
C ALA A 464 27.09 11.71 -10.21
N PHE A 465 28.16 12.01 -9.50
CA PHE A 465 29.14 11.01 -9.06
C PHE A 465 28.46 9.88 -8.26
N CYS A 466 28.89 8.65 -8.47
CA CYS A 466 28.45 7.50 -7.69
C CYS A 466 29.68 6.75 -7.20
N ARG A 467 29.90 6.74 -5.89
CA ARG A 467 31.07 6.13 -5.27
C ARG A 467 31.17 4.62 -5.51
N ALA A 468 30.05 3.95 -5.47
CA ALA A 468 29.96 2.49 -5.50
C ALA A 468 29.49 1.93 -6.85
N CYS A 469 29.09 2.78 -7.81
CA CYS A 469 28.61 2.30 -9.10
C CYS A 469 29.75 1.81 -9.99
N SER A 470 29.53 0.68 -10.66
CA SER A 470 30.34 0.21 -11.78
C SER A 470 30.01 0.99 -13.06
N SER A 471 30.65 0.60 -14.18
CA SER A 471 30.22 1.05 -15.50
C SER A 471 28.73 0.79 -15.74
N LYS A 472 28.12 1.61 -16.63
CA LYS A 472 26.70 1.48 -16.98
C LYS A 472 26.34 0.04 -17.34
N PRO A 473 25.38 -0.59 -16.64
CA PRO A 473 24.95 -1.95 -16.95
C PRO A 473 24.26 -2.04 -18.31
N ALA A 474 24.22 -3.25 -18.88
CA ALA A 474 23.42 -3.53 -20.08
C ALA A 474 21.91 -3.50 -19.77
N SER A 475 21.09 -3.33 -20.81
CA SER A 475 19.64 -3.47 -20.70
C SER A 475 19.24 -4.92 -20.48
N ASN A 476 18.13 -5.11 -19.74
CA ASN A 476 17.54 -6.42 -19.49
C ASN A 476 16.12 -6.46 -20.03
N THR A 477 15.78 -7.57 -20.68
CA THR A 477 14.43 -7.80 -21.23
C THR A 477 13.79 -8.99 -20.54
N PHE A 478 12.54 -8.82 -20.13
CA PHE A 478 11.71 -9.85 -19.52
C PHE A 478 10.47 -10.08 -20.37
N GLN A 479 10.12 -11.34 -20.56
CA GLN A 479 8.91 -11.76 -21.25
C GLN A 479 8.16 -12.73 -20.35
N SER A 480 6.85 -12.55 -20.23
CA SER A 480 6.02 -13.37 -19.36
C SER A 480 4.67 -13.67 -20.00
N LEU A 481 4.27 -14.93 -19.89
CA LEU A 481 2.94 -15.38 -20.24
C LEU A 481 2.19 -15.71 -18.96
N SER A 482 1.11 -14.99 -18.70
CA SER A 482 0.25 -15.21 -17.53
C SER A 482 -1.09 -15.77 -17.97
N GLY A 483 -1.64 -16.68 -17.16
CA GLY A 483 -2.95 -17.28 -17.42
C GLY A 483 -3.80 -17.31 -16.15
N SER A 484 -5.10 -17.31 -16.36
CA SER A 484 -6.10 -17.52 -15.30
C SER A 484 -7.21 -18.41 -15.86
N PHE A 485 -7.56 -19.44 -15.12
CA PHE A 485 -8.71 -20.28 -15.41
C PHE A 485 -9.50 -20.50 -14.13
N GLY A 486 -10.78 -20.17 -14.18
CA GLY A 486 -11.78 -20.43 -13.15
C GLY A 486 -12.88 -21.33 -13.70
N LEU A 487 -13.33 -22.27 -12.90
CA LEU A 487 -14.49 -23.11 -13.18
C LEU A 487 -15.39 -23.09 -11.96
N ASP A 488 -16.63 -22.70 -12.15
CA ASP A 488 -17.67 -22.64 -11.13
C ASP A 488 -18.80 -23.61 -11.46
N ALA A 489 -19.27 -24.31 -10.44
CA ALA A 489 -20.44 -25.19 -10.50
C ALA A 489 -21.46 -24.71 -9.46
N GLN A 490 -22.58 -24.14 -9.93
CA GLN A 490 -23.75 -23.81 -9.13
C GLN A 490 -24.57 -25.08 -8.90
N LEU A 491 -24.42 -25.71 -7.73
CA LEU A 491 -25.05 -27.00 -7.46
C LEU A 491 -26.56 -26.86 -7.24
N ASN A 492 -26.97 -25.77 -6.68
CA ASN A 492 -28.36 -25.34 -6.50
C ASN A 492 -28.37 -23.83 -6.13
N ASP A 493 -29.52 -23.27 -5.80
CA ASP A 493 -29.68 -21.84 -5.48
C ASP A 493 -28.83 -21.35 -4.28
N ILE A 494 -28.26 -22.26 -3.49
CA ILE A 494 -27.52 -21.97 -2.26
C ILE A 494 -26.03 -22.25 -2.43
N TRP A 495 -25.66 -23.40 -3.01
CA TRP A 495 -24.30 -23.91 -2.97
C TRP A 495 -23.59 -23.78 -4.30
N LYS A 496 -22.39 -23.25 -4.25
CA LYS A 496 -21.44 -23.15 -5.33
C LYS A 496 -20.10 -23.79 -4.94
N ILE A 497 -19.52 -24.54 -5.84
CA ILE A 497 -18.15 -25.07 -5.74
C ILE A 497 -17.36 -24.50 -6.91
N GLY A 498 -16.12 -24.07 -6.65
CA GLY A 498 -15.27 -23.59 -7.71
C GLY A 498 -13.82 -24.04 -7.56
N TYR A 499 -13.13 -24.03 -8.69
CA TYR A 499 -11.70 -24.23 -8.80
C TYR A 499 -11.08 -23.06 -9.58
N ASN A 500 -9.98 -22.53 -9.08
CA ASN A 500 -9.23 -21.49 -9.76
C ASN A 500 -7.76 -21.87 -9.84
N ILE A 501 -7.17 -21.68 -11.02
CA ILE A 501 -5.73 -21.74 -11.24
C ILE A 501 -5.30 -20.45 -11.91
N SER A 502 -4.25 -19.80 -11.38
CA SER A 502 -3.72 -18.56 -11.93
C SER A 502 -2.20 -18.53 -11.83
N THR A 503 -1.58 -17.88 -12.80
CA THR A 503 -0.16 -17.62 -12.80
C THR A 503 0.12 -16.14 -12.51
N GLY A 504 1.30 -15.87 -11.99
CA GLY A 504 1.78 -14.52 -11.77
C GLY A 504 3.28 -14.42 -12.03
N PHE A 505 3.73 -13.20 -12.30
CA PHE A 505 5.14 -12.90 -12.46
C PHE A 505 5.48 -11.55 -11.81
N ARG A 506 6.75 -11.38 -11.47
CA ARG A 506 7.30 -10.10 -11.03
C ARG A 506 8.71 -9.93 -11.62
N ILE A 507 8.92 -8.86 -12.35
CA ILE A 507 10.25 -8.47 -12.77
C ILE A 507 11.02 -7.87 -11.59
N PRO A 508 12.35 -8.03 -11.51
CA PRO A 508 13.14 -7.37 -10.49
C PRO A 508 13.05 -5.84 -10.60
N THR A 509 13.14 -5.13 -9.48
CA THR A 509 13.20 -3.68 -9.49
C THR A 509 14.57 -3.16 -9.92
N ALA A 510 14.65 -1.88 -10.26
CA ALA A 510 15.91 -1.23 -10.60
C ALA A 510 16.94 -1.36 -9.47
N SER A 511 16.51 -1.20 -8.22
CA SER A 511 17.39 -1.31 -7.06
C SER A 511 17.82 -2.74 -6.74
N GLU A 512 16.96 -3.74 -6.97
CA GLU A 512 17.37 -5.15 -6.83
C GLU A 512 18.49 -5.52 -7.81
N MET A 513 18.46 -4.97 -9.04
CA MET A 513 19.42 -5.29 -10.09
C MET A 513 20.70 -4.44 -10.04
N TYR A 514 20.57 -3.12 -9.79
CA TYR A 514 21.63 -2.16 -10.09
C TYR A 514 22.12 -1.36 -8.88
N PHE A 515 21.47 -1.47 -7.72
CA PHE A 515 21.93 -0.79 -6.52
C PHE A 515 23.28 -1.31 -6.07
N SER A 516 24.16 -0.38 -5.69
CA SER A 516 25.51 -0.65 -5.23
C SER A 516 25.81 0.20 -4.02
N PHE A 517 26.43 -0.36 -3.00
CA PHE A 517 26.77 0.34 -1.78
C PHE A 517 28.04 -0.20 -1.17
N GLU A 518 28.95 0.69 -0.77
CA GLU A 518 30.19 0.35 -0.08
C GLU A 518 30.32 1.15 1.22
N HIS A 519 30.40 0.42 2.33
CA HIS A 519 30.61 1.00 3.67
C HIS A 519 31.33 0.00 4.57
N PRO A 520 32.17 0.45 5.54
CA PRO A 520 32.81 -0.47 6.49
C PRO A 520 31.83 -1.39 7.25
N ALA A 521 30.60 -0.96 7.48
CA ALA A 521 29.56 -1.75 8.18
C ALA A 521 28.74 -2.66 7.24
N GLY A 522 29.02 -2.74 5.95
CA GLY A 522 28.34 -3.62 4.99
C GLY A 522 28.40 -3.11 3.56
N ASN A 523 28.38 -4.04 2.63
CA ASN A 523 28.40 -3.74 1.20
C ASN A 523 27.16 -4.34 0.54
N TRP A 524 26.71 -3.72 -0.57
CA TRP A 524 25.72 -4.29 -1.47
C TRP A 524 26.30 -4.47 -2.87
N ILE A 525 26.15 -5.65 -3.44
CA ILE A 525 26.65 -5.99 -4.76
C ILE A 525 25.46 -6.07 -5.72
N PRO A 526 25.46 -5.34 -6.85
CA PRO A 526 24.43 -5.42 -7.86
C PRO A 526 24.37 -6.80 -8.51
N ASN A 527 23.19 -7.17 -9.00
CA ASN A 527 22.98 -8.43 -9.70
C ASN A 527 22.11 -8.23 -10.96
N PRO A 528 22.72 -7.85 -12.08
CA PRO A 528 21.97 -7.64 -13.32
C PRO A 528 21.43 -8.95 -13.95
N ASP A 529 21.86 -10.13 -13.49
CA ASP A 529 21.44 -11.44 -14.00
C ASP A 529 20.18 -12.00 -13.33
N LEU A 530 19.48 -11.18 -12.54
CA LEU A 530 18.24 -11.59 -11.88
C LEU A 530 17.17 -11.98 -12.90
N LYS A 531 16.44 -13.05 -12.58
CA LYS A 531 15.31 -13.55 -13.35
C LYS A 531 14.00 -13.09 -12.72
N ALA A 532 12.97 -12.95 -13.53
CA ALA A 532 11.62 -12.69 -13.04
C ALA A 532 11.15 -13.83 -12.12
N GLU A 533 10.52 -13.45 -11.00
CA GLU A 533 9.79 -14.39 -10.14
C GLU A 533 8.54 -14.87 -10.86
N GLN A 534 8.18 -16.13 -10.64
CA GLN A 534 6.96 -16.73 -11.17
C GLN A 534 6.16 -17.38 -10.05
N ALA A 535 4.85 -17.34 -10.14
CA ALA A 535 3.93 -18.00 -9.22
C ALA A 535 2.90 -18.82 -9.99
N LEU A 536 2.53 -19.98 -9.43
CA LEU A 536 1.39 -20.77 -9.82
C LEU A 536 0.52 -20.96 -8.60
N ASN A 537 -0.64 -20.35 -8.60
CA ASN A 537 -1.64 -20.45 -7.55
C ASN A 537 -2.78 -21.38 -7.97
N GLN A 538 -3.19 -22.27 -7.08
CA GLN A 538 -4.36 -23.13 -7.24
C GLN A 538 -5.24 -22.98 -6.00
N SER A 539 -6.54 -22.90 -6.18
CA SER A 539 -7.50 -22.85 -5.08
C SER A 539 -8.77 -23.60 -5.41
N ILE A 540 -9.30 -24.29 -4.41
CA ILE A 540 -10.63 -24.88 -4.42
C ILE A 540 -11.44 -24.17 -3.37
N TYR A 541 -12.69 -23.84 -3.68
CA TYR A 541 -13.57 -23.18 -2.73
C TYR A 541 -14.99 -23.71 -2.80
N ILE A 542 -15.66 -23.60 -1.65
CA ILE A 542 -17.08 -23.85 -1.49
C ILE A 542 -17.69 -22.56 -0.93
N GLN A 543 -18.76 -22.11 -1.55
CA GLN A 543 -19.54 -20.95 -1.12
C GLN A 543 -20.99 -21.35 -0.96
N ALA A 544 -21.66 -20.74 0.01
CA ALA A 544 -23.10 -20.80 0.14
C ALA A 544 -23.64 -19.39 0.40
N GLU A 545 -24.74 -19.06 -0.24
CA GLU A 545 -25.49 -17.84 -0.02
C GLU A 545 -26.98 -18.18 0.12
N HIS A 546 -27.56 -17.79 1.24
CA HIS A 546 -28.96 -18.05 1.58
C HIS A 546 -29.51 -16.94 2.47
N GLN A 547 -30.82 -16.93 2.72
CA GLN A 547 -31.43 -16.00 3.67
C GLN A 547 -30.81 -16.12 5.08
N LEU A 548 -30.35 -17.29 5.47
CA LEU A 548 -29.63 -17.54 6.72
C LEU A 548 -28.27 -16.80 6.78
N GLY A 549 -27.71 -16.39 5.65
CA GLY A 549 -26.41 -15.73 5.57
C GLY A 549 -25.52 -16.27 4.47
N SER A 550 -24.22 -16.06 4.61
CA SER A 550 -23.20 -16.50 3.65
C SER A 550 -22.11 -17.31 4.33
N PHE A 551 -21.54 -18.24 3.57
CA PHE A 551 -20.45 -19.11 3.98
C PHE A 551 -19.43 -19.20 2.86
N GLY A 552 -18.14 -19.20 3.19
CA GLY A 552 -17.06 -19.40 2.25
C GLY A 552 -15.90 -20.16 2.89
N LEU A 553 -15.44 -21.21 2.22
CA LEU A 553 -14.26 -21.98 2.62
C LEU A 553 -13.36 -22.13 1.39
N THR A 554 -12.10 -21.71 1.52
CA THR A 554 -11.10 -21.77 0.45
C THR A 554 -9.86 -22.48 0.93
N PHE A 555 -9.41 -23.47 0.17
CA PHE A 555 -8.09 -24.08 0.29
C PHE A 555 -7.23 -23.61 -0.88
N TYR A 556 -5.99 -23.18 -0.60
CA TYR A 556 -5.09 -22.74 -1.64
C TYR A 556 -3.69 -23.33 -1.52
N HIS A 557 -3.03 -23.45 -2.67
CA HIS A 557 -1.63 -23.85 -2.77
C HIS A 557 -0.93 -23.01 -3.84
N THR A 558 0.16 -22.35 -3.47
CA THR A 558 0.96 -21.54 -4.37
C THR A 558 2.40 -22.04 -4.42
N ARG A 559 2.92 -22.19 -5.63
CA ARG A 559 4.33 -22.52 -5.91
C ARG A 559 4.99 -21.32 -6.54
N TYR A 560 6.14 -20.93 -6.01
CA TYR A 560 6.97 -19.86 -6.56
C TYR A 560 8.26 -20.46 -7.14
N LYS A 561 8.71 -19.90 -8.28
CA LYS A 561 9.98 -20.20 -8.94
C LYS A 561 10.78 -18.93 -9.07
N ASN A 562 12.13 -19.05 -9.01
CA ASN A 562 13.04 -17.91 -9.04
C ASN A 562 12.73 -16.87 -7.95
N PHE A 563 12.37 -17.31 -6.77
CA PHE A 563 11.95 -16.43 -5.68
C PHE A 563 13.12 -15.51 -5.27
N LEU A 564 12.90 -14.19 -5.35
CA LEU A 564 13.92 -13.20 -4.99
C LEU A 564 14.05 -13.05 -3.47
N THR A 565 15.27 -13.03 -3.01
CA THR A 565 15.60 -12.76 -1.59
C THR A 565 16.92 -12.01 -1.49
N GLU A 566 17.11 -11.30 -0.41
CA GLU A 566 18.42 -10.75 -0.05
C GLU A 566 19.24 -11.84 0.64
N GLN A 567 20.47 -12.00 0.23
CA GLN A 567 21.39 -12.99 0.79
C GLN A 567 22.71 -12.32 1.17
N GLU A 568 23.17 -12.65 2.38
CA GLU A 568 24.53 -12.33 2.80
C GLU A 568 25.51 -13.37 2.26
N SER A 569 26.67 -12.90 1.86
CA SER A 569 27.81 -13.73 1.47
C SER A 569 29.12 -13.08 1.92
N THR A 570 30.14 -13.90 2.09
CA THR A 570 31.50 -13.41 2.36
C THR A 570 32.29 -13.32 1.05
N TYR A 571 33.11 -12.30 0.91
CA TYR A 571 34.03 -12.16 -0.19
C TYR A 571 35.34 -11.51 0.23
N LYS A 572 36.40 -11.72 -0.55
CA LYS A 572 37.71 -11.09 -0.32
C LYS A 572 37.76 -9.74 -1.03
N LYS A 573 37.95 -8.68 -0.25
CA LYS A 573 38.18 -7.33 -0.77
C LYS A 573 39.63 -6.96 -0.68
N ARG A 574 40.17 -6.32 -1.74
CA ARG A 574 41.54 -5.82 -1.72
C ARG A 574 41.68 -4.70 -0.70
N ASN A 575 42.72 -4.77 0.12
CA ASN A 575 43.07 -3.69 1.02
C ASN A 575 43.68 -2.52 0.23
N PRO A 576 43.03 -1.35 0.14
CA PRO A 576 43.54 -0.23 -0.66
C PRO A 576 44.85 0.37 -0.10
N TYR A 577 45.12 0.12 1.16
CA TYR A 577 46.33 0.59 1.86
C TYR A 577 47.43 -0.47 1.87
N TYR A 578 47.25 -1.60 1.18
CA TYR A 578 48.28 -2.66 1.11
C TYR A 578 49.40 -2.23 0.20
N ASN A 579 50.61 -2.20 0.74
CA ASN A 579 51.87 -1.97 0.05
C ASN A 579 52.99 -2.77 0.75
N ALA A 580 54.19 -2.72 0.22
CA ALA A 580 55.31 -3.45 0.79
C ALA A 580 55.62 -3.08 2.28
N TYR A 581 55.41 -1.83 2.63
CA TYR A 581 55.59 -1.35 3.99
C TYR A 581 54.51 -1.90 4.92
N SER A 582 53.22 -1.81 4.55
CA SER A 582 52.14 -2.35 5.34
C SER A 582 52.19 -3.88 5.49
N ALA A 583 52.69 -4.57 4.48
CA ALA A 583 52.92 -6.01 4.52
C ALA A 583 53.94 -6.41 5.60
N SER A 584 55.01 -5.59 5.78
CA SER A 584 56.02 -5.84 6.85
C SER A 584 55.45 -5.73 8.29
N TYR A 585 54.31 -5.05 8.46
CA TYR A 585 53.55 -4.99 9.70
C TYR A 585 52.38 -5.99 9.79
N GLY A 586 52.40 -7.03 8.94
CA GLY A 586 51.40 -8.11 8.98
C GLY A 586 50.06 -7.79 8.36
N GLN A 587 49.94 -6.66 7.66
CA GLN A 587 48.71 -6.36 6.93
C GLN A 587 48.55 -7.31 5.73
N GLN A 588 47.30 -7.75 5.52
CA GLN A 588 46.98 -8.64 4.40
C GLN A 588 46.56 -7.85 3.18
N ALA A 589 46.96 -8.33 1.99
CA ALA A 589 46.55 -7.75 0.69
C ALA A 589 45.05 -7.81 0.46
N TYR A 590 44.38 -8.77 1.08
CA TYR A 590 42.94 -8.96 1.00
C TYR A 590 42.38 -9.23 2.41
N TYR A 591 41.23 -8.68 2.70
CA TYR A 591 40.49 -9.00 3.91
C TYR A 591 39.07 -9.54 3.55
N THR A 592 38.56 -10.42 4.39
CA THR A 592 37.21 -10.94 4.23
C THR A 592 36.19 -9.90 4.72
N THR A 593 35.15 -9.68 3.97
CA THR A 593 34.03 -8.80 4.33
C THR A 593 32.70 -9.46 3.93
N ILE A 594 31.59 -8.93 4.47
CA ILE A 594 30.24 -9.39 4.16
C ILE A 594 29.65 -8.44 3.12
N ALA A 595 28.98 -9.01 2.13
CA ALA A 595 28.13 -8.29 1.20
C ALA A 595 26.72 -8.86 1.19
N GLN A 596 25.75 -7.99 0.98
CA GLN A 596 24.39 -8.35 0.66
C GLN A 596 24.19 -8.27 -0.86
N LYS A 597 23.36 -9.15 -1.39
CA LYS A 597 23.04 -9.25 -2.80
C LYS A 597 21.62 -9.78 -2.97
N ALA A 598 20.88 -9.23 -3.90
CA ALA A 598 19.64 -9.85 -4.35
C ALA A 598 19.93 -11.09 -5.19
N VAL A 599 19.26 -12.21 -4.90
CA VAL A 599 19.45 -13.48 -5.60
C VAL A 599 18.12 -14.16 -5.83
N ASN A 600 18.02 -14.95 -6.91
CA ASN A 600 16.91 -15.87 -7.08
C ASN A 600 17.22 -17.20 -6.37
N ILE A 601 16.39 -17.60 -5.40
CA ILE A 601 16.38 -18.97 -4.89
C ILE A 601 15.40 -19.81 -5.72
N ASP A 602 15.62 -21.12 -5.74
CA ASP A 602 14.91 -22.01 -6.67
C ASP A 602 13.40 -21.98 -6.48
N ARG A 603 12.90 -22.25 -5.28
CA ARG A 603 11.46 -22.44 -5.04
C ARG A 603 11.01 -22.01 -3.66
N ALA A 604 9.76 -21.51 -3.60
CA ALA A 604 8.98 -21.42 -2.37
C ALA A 604 7.61 -22.08 -2.56
N ARG A 605 7.02 -22.57 -1.48
CA ARG A 605 5.68 -23.18 -1.48
C ARG A 605 4.91 -22.66 -0.28
N ILE A 606 3.65 -22.30 -0.52
CA ILE A 606 2.75 -21.83 0.53
C ILE A 606 1.40 -22.50 0.32
N SER A 607 0.82 -23.00 1.40
CA SER A 607 -0.54 -23.54 1.43
C SER A 607 -1.30 -22.92 2.58
N GLY A 608 -2.61 -22.76 2.43
CA GLY A 608 -3.42 -22.21 3.48
C GLY A 608 -4.89 -22.51 3.33
N VAL A 609 -5.62 -22.10 4.35
CA VAL A 609 -7.07 -22.19 4.43
C VAL A 609 -7.63 -20.86 4.89
N GLU A 610 -8.71 -20.45 4.25
CA GLU A 610 -9.47 -19.24 4.56
C GLU A 610 -10.93 -19.64 4.75
N PHE A 611 -11.50 -19.15 5.84
CA PHE A 611 -12.91 -19.36 6.17
C PHE A 611 -13.56 -18.00 6.43
N THR A 612 -14.75 -17.79 5.88
CA THR A 612 -15.59 -16.62 6.12
C THR A 612 -17.03 -17.04 6.32
N SER A 613 -17.71 -16.45 7.27
CA SER A 613 -19.13 -16.68 7.48
C SER A 613 -19.82 -15.44 8.01
N LYS A 614 -21.03 -15.23 7.54
CA LYS A 614 -21.97 -14.23 8.06
C LYS A 614 -23.33 -14.91 8.22
N VAL A 615 -23.88 -14.84 9.42
CA VAL A 615 -25.15 -15.51 9.78
C VAL A 615 -26.14 -14.44 10.21
N ASN A 616 -27.33 -14.44 9.62
CA ASN A 616 -28.47 -13.61 10.04
C ASN A 616 -29.19 -14.36 11.18
N LEU A 617 -29.04 -13.86 12.42
CA LEU A 617 -29.48 -14.59 13.62
C LEU A 617 -31.02 -14.66 13.73
N ASP A 618 -31.71 -13.65 13.24
CA ASP A 618 -33.18 -13.60 13.18
C ASP A 618 -33.78 -14.72 12.32
N GLN A 619 -33.04 -15.21 11.34
CA GLN A 619 -33.46 -16.33 10.47
C GLN A 619 -33.27 -17.71 11.13
N ILE A 620 -32.50 -17.80 12.23
CA ILE A 620 -32.23 -19.06 12.95
C ILE A 620 -33.01 -19.11 14.25
N ILE A 621 -33.08 -17.97 14.95
CA ILE A 621 -33.70 -17.86 16.26
C ILE A 621 -34.83 -16.83 16.16
N SER A 622 -36.07 -17.33 16.07
CA SER A 622 -37.26 -16.50 15.86
C SER A 622 -37.52 -15.47 16.98
N ALA A 623 -36.93 -15.66 18.15
CA ALA A 623 -37.02 -14.71 19.26
C ALA A 623 -36.07 -13.50 19.10
N ILE A 624 -35.12 -13.53 18.18
CA ILE A 624 -34.19 -12.43 17.95
C ILE A 624 -34.78 -11.49 16.90
N PRO A 625 -34.87 -10.16 17.19
CA PRO A 625 -35.32 -9.17 16.22
C PRO A 625 -34.46 -9.17 14.93
N GLN A 626 -35.07 -8.79 13.82
CA GLN A 626 -34.37 -8.60 12.55
C GLN A 626 -33.20 -7.60 12.69
N GLY A 627 -32.10 -7.88 11.98
CA GLY A 627 -30.93 -7.00 11.95
C GLY A 627 -29.72 -7.53 12.73
N TRP A 628 -29.87 -8.57 13.55
CA TRP A 628 -28.75 -9.21 14.23
C TRP A 628 -27.96 -10.14 13.31
N LYS A 629 -26.64 -9.94 13.31
CA LYS A 629 -25.71 -10.70 12.44
C LYS A 629 -24.55 -11.22 13.28
N PHE A 630 -24.17 -12.47 13.02
CA PHE A 630 -22.92 -13.05 13.52
C PHE A 630 -21.93 -13.21 12.36
N THR A 631 -20.66 -12.92 12.59
CA THR A 631 -19.59 -13.09 11.58
C THR A 631 -18.45 -13.89 12.17
N ALA A 632 -17.83 -14.76 11.34
CA ALA A 632 -16.65 -15.51 11.70
C ALA A 632 -15.69 -15.57 10.52
N ASN A 633 -14.43 -15.17 10.72
CA ASN A 633 -13.37 -15.25 9.74
C ASN A 633 -12.15 -15.94 10.33
N LEU A 634 -11.50 -16.81 9.56
CA LEU A 634 -10.27 -17.49 9.94
C LEU A 634 -9.33 -17.53 8.76
N GLY A 635 -8.05 -17.31 9.01
CA GLY A 635 -6.98 -17.47 8.05
C GLY A 635 -5.79 -18.17 8.68
N TYR A 636 -5.25 -19.15 7.96
CA TYR A 636 -4.05 -19.88 8.34
C TYR A 636 -3.22 -20.24 7.12
N ALA A 637 -1.95 -19.94 7.16
CA ALA A 637 -0.99 -20.25 6.11
C ALA A 637 0.25 -20.94 6.68
N LYS A 638 0.84 -21.81 5.86
CA LYS A 638 2.14 -22.46 6.10
C LYS A 638 2.95 -22.48 4.83
N GLY A 639 4.23 -22.21 4.92
CA GLY A 639 5.11 -22.20 3.76
C GLY A 639 6.54 -22.60 4.08
N LYS A 640 7.30 -22.86 3.00
CA LYS A 640 8.70 -23.28 3.08
C LYS A 640 9.48 -22.69 1.90
N LEU A 641 10.70 -22.24 2.16
CA LEU A 641 11.74 -21.97 1.16
C LEU A 641 12.54 -23.26 0.90
N ASN A 642 12.79 -23.58 -0.35
CA ASN A 642 13.67 -24.70 -0.72
C ASN A 642 15.09 -24.14 -0.96
N GLY A 643 16.10 -24.93 -0.58
CA GLY A 643 17.51 -24.55 -0.76
C GLY A 643 18.07 -23.63 0.31
N THR A 644 17.30 -23.33 1.36
CA THR A 644 17.76 -22.56 2.53
C THR A 644 17.07 -23.06 3.81
N GLU A 645 17.71 -22.82 4.95
CA GLU A 645 17.15 -23.08 6.29
C GLU A 645 16.34 -21.89 6.81
N ALA A 646 16.34 -20.77 6.09
CA ALA A 646 15.55 -19.59 6.44
C ALA A 646 14.06 -19.87 6.31
N SER A 647 13.27 -19.28 7.21
CA SER A 647 11.82 -19.30 7.16
C SER A 647 11.26 -18.19 6.26
N LEU A 648 10.06 -18.40 5.71
CA LEU A 648 9.25 -17.32 5.13
C LEU A 648 8.69 -16.45 6.25
N LEU A 649 9.41 -15.37 6.60
CA LEU A 649 9.01 -14.49 7.69
C LEU A 649 7.71 -13.73 7.41
N SER A 650 7.35 -13.54 6.13
CA SER A 650 6.11 -12.89 5.69
C SER A 650 4.83 -13.67 6.00
N ILE A 651 4.93 -14.96 6.36
CA ILE A 651 3.76 -15.75 6.75
C ILE A 651 3.23 -15.28 8.11
N GLN A 652 1.97 -14.83 8.10
CA GLN A 652 1.25 -14.40 9.29
C GLN A 652 0.93 -15.59 10.21
N PRO A 653 0.95 -15.42 11.55
CA PRO A 653 0.32 -16.35 12.45
C PRO A 653 -1.18 -16.48 12.18
N ILE A 654 -1.79 -17.55 12.69
CA ILE A 654 -3.24 -17.74 12.59
C ILE A 654 -3.99 -16.53 13.14
N LYS A 655 -5.01 -16.09 12.42
CA LYS A 655 -5.91 -15.01 12.83
C LYS A 655 -7.35 -15.49 12.76
N VAL A 656 -8.10 -15.28 13.85
CA VAL A 656 -9.52 -15.58 13.95
C VAL A 656 -10.25 -14.33 14.37
N ILE A 657 -11.33 -13.99 13.68
CA ILE A 657 -12.17 -12.83 13.97
C ILE A 657 -13.60 -13.31 14.13
N LEU A 658 -14.17 -13.06 15.29
CA LEU A 658 -15.57 -13.29 15.56
C LEU A 658 -16.26 -11.93 15.75
N GLY A 659 -17.49 -11.80 15.27
CA GLY A 659 -18.23 -10.55 15.41
C GLY A 659 -19.71 -10.80 15.63
N ILE A 660 -20.30 -9.96 16.45
CA ILE A 660 -21.75 -9.84 16.56
C ILE A 660 -22.11 -8.37 16.28
N GLY A 661 -23.12 -8.16 15.46
CA GLY A 661 -23.56 -6.83 15.10
C GLY A 661 -25.08 -6.76 15.02
N TYR A 662 -25.58 -5.58 15.25
CA TYR A 662 -26.96 -5.20 14.99
C TYR A 662 -27.01 -4.04 14.03
N GLU A 663 -27.88 -4.12 13.04
CA GLU A 663 -28.18 -3.04 12.11
C GLU A 663 -29.69 -2.88 12.03
N ASP A 664 -30.15 -1.68 12.37
CA ASP A 664 -31.58 -1.35 12.31
C ASP A 664 -32.12 -1.57 10.90
N PRO A 665 -33.24 -2.28 10.70
CA PRO A 665 -33.83 -2.54 9.38
C PRO A 665 -34.09 -1.28 8.55
N ASN A 666 -34.32 -0.12 9.21
CA ASN A 666 -34.46 1.17 8.54
C ASN A 666 -33.13 1.91 8.33
N ASP A 667 -32.00 1.23 8.55
CA ASP A 667 -30.65 1.78 8.37
C ASP A 667 -30.40 3.07 9.17
N ARG A 668 -31.05 3.25 10.34
CA ARG A 668 -30.91 4.43 11.20
C ARG A 668 -29.69 4.34 12.11
N TRP A 669 -29.38 3.16 12.63
CA TRP A 669 -28.23 2.94 13.48
C TRP A 669 -27.72 1.51 13.39
N GLY A 670 -26.49 1.32 13.75
CA GLY A 670 -25.90 0.00 13.83
C GLY A 670 -24.73 -0.01 14.81
N VAL A 671 -24.51 -1.18 15.41
CA VAL A 671 -23.42 -1.42 16.35
C VAL A 671 -22.79 -2.78 16.06
N ASN A 672 -21.47 -2.85 16.16
CA ASN A 672 -20.70 -4.05 15.96
C ASN A 672 -19.70 -4.25 17.10
N VAL A 673 -19.62 -5.47 17.60
CA VAL A 673 -18.58 -5.94 18.51
C VAL A 673 -17.76 -6.99 17.76
N LYS A 674 -16.44 -6.81 17.74
CA LYS A 674 -15.51 -7.78 17.15
C LYS A 674 -14.53 -8.29 18.19
N ALA A 675 -14.26 -9.60 18.18
CA ALA A 675 -13.22 -10.24 18.93
C ALA A 675 -12.18 -10.80 17.96
N SER A 676 -10.93 -10.36 18.05
CA SER A 676 -9.85 -10.77 17.17
C SER A 676 -8.81 -11.56 17.96
N TYR A 677 -8.62 -12.83 17.64
CA TYR A 677 -7.50 -13.64 18.13
C TYR A 677 -6.33 -13.54 17.16
N LEU A 678 -5.21 -13.06 17.64
CA LEU A 678 -3.93 -12.99 16.96
C LEU A 678 -3.03 -14.09 17.51
N GLY A 679 -2.60 -15.02 16.68
CA GLY A 679 -1.74 -16.13 17.08
C GLY A 679 -0.30 -15.70 17.33
N ALA A 680 0.45 -16.50 18.10
CA ALA A 680 1.87 -16.33 18.31
C ALA A 680 2.69 -16.87 17.12
N LYS A 681 3.78 -16.19 16.76
CA LYS A 681 4.78 -16.71 15.82
C LYS A 681 5.64 -17.76 16.51
N LYS A 682 5.73 -18.95 15.94
CA LYS A 682 6.53 -20.06 16.51
C LYS A 682 7.99 -19.91 16.10
N ALA A 683 8.92 -20.19 17.01
CA ALA A 683 10.37 -20.10 16.78
C ALA A 683 10.82 -20.89 15.54
N LYS A 684 10.28 -22.09 15.34
CA LYS A 684 10.59 -22.94 14.18
C LYS A 684 10.17 -22.35 12.81
N ASP A 685 9.24 -21.40 12.83
CA ASP A 685 8.72 -20.72 11.63
C ASP A 685 9.31 -19.31 11.49
N ALA A 686 10.37 -19.00 12.27
CA ALA A 686 11.05 -17.71 12.29
C ALA A 686 12.58 -17.86 12.28
N GLN A 687 13.10 -18.80 11.48
CA GLN A 687 14.54 -19.01 11.32
C GLN A 687 15.12 -18.02 10.32
N ILE A 688 16.26 -17.44 10.65
CA ILE A 688 17.06 -16.56 9.79
C ILE A 688 18.46 -17.14 9.58
N VAL A 689 19.05 -16.85 8.43
CA VAL A 689 20.44 -17.21 8.12
C VAL A 689 21.25 -15.91 8.09
N GLN A 690 22.32 -15.85 8.88
CA GLN A 690 23.20 -14.70 8.96
C GLN A 690 24.67 -15.16 9.12
N TYR A 691 25.60 -14.25 8.88
CA TYR A 691 27.00 -14.48 9.20
C TYR A 691 27.36 -13.85 10.56
N SER A 692 28.11 -14.60 11.37
CA SER A 692 28.67 -14.07 12.61
C SER A 692 29.80 -13.07 12.33
N THR A 693 30.27 -12.39 13.37
CA THR A 693 31.45 -11.51 13.30
C THR A 693 32.72 -12.22 12.83
N ASN A 694 32.78 -13.54 13.01
CA ASN A 694 33.87 -14.38 12.54
C ASN A 694 33.63 -14.96 11.13
N PHE A 695 32.69 -14.42 10.38
CA PHE A 695 32.30 -14.85 9.04
C PHE A 695 31.81 -16.31 8.94
N VAL A 696 31.30 -16.87 10.04
CA VAL A 696 30.71 -18.21 10.08
C VAL A 696 29.20 -18.07 9.82
N ARG A 697 28.68 -18.88 8.86
CA ARG A 697 27.25 -18.95 8.57
C ARG A 697 26.50 -19.63 9.73
N GLU A 698 25.50 -18.99 10.23
CA GLU A 698 24.71 -19.45 11.38
C GLU A 698 23.20 -19.38 11.06
N VAL A 699 22.46 -20.38 11.57
CA VAL A 699 20.99 -20.38 11.55
C VAL A 699 20.53 -20.00 12.96
N LYS A 700 19.75 -18.92 13.04
CA LYS A 700 19.24 -18.41 14.33
C LYS A 700 17.73 -18.19 14.26
N THR A 701 17.08 -18.30 15.39
CA THR A 701 15.70 -17.84 15.51
C THR A 701 15.66 -16.31 15.52
N TYR A 702 14.72 -15.73 14.81
CA TYR A 702 14.46 -14.28 14.84
C TYR A 702 14.21 -13.84 16.31
N PRO A 703 14.89 -12.80 16.80
CA PRO A 703 14.94 -12.52 18.24
C PRO A 703 13.62 -12.04 18.84
N TYR A 704 12.75 -11.43 18.02
CA TYR A 704 11.51 -10.81 18.49
C TYR A 704 10.31 -11.58 17.96
N LEU A 705 9.66 -12.37 18.80
CA LEU A 705 8.46 -13.14 18.47
C LEU A 705 7.28 -12.56 19.25
N ASN A 706 6.15 -12.41 18.57
CA ASN A 706 4.92 -11.97 19.22
C ASN A 706 4.27 -13.10 20.01
N ASN A 707 3.65 -12.75 21.13
CA ASN A 707 2.74 -13.60 21.86
C ASN A 707 1.32 -13.55 21.25
N SER A 708 0.50 -14.54 21.56
CA SER A 708 -0.91 -14.47 21.18
C SER A 708 -1.65 -13.40 21.99
N ALA A 709 -2.66 -12.80 21.35
CA ALA A 709 -3.52 -11.82 21.97
C ALA A 709 -4.98 -11.97 21.51
N VAL A 710 -5.91 -11.59 22.39
CA VAL A 710 -7.33 -11.39 22.03
C VAL A 710 -7.64 -9.92 22.23
N LEU A 711 -8.18 -9.31 21.18
CA LEU A 711 -8.59 -7.91 21.17
C LEU A 711 -10.09 -7.83 20.98
N PHE A 712 -10.71 -6.86 21.63
CA PHE A 712 -12.12 -6.56 21.46
C PHE A 712 -12.30 -5.14 20.98
N ASP A 713 -13.14 -4.99 19.97
CA ASP A 713 -13.45 -3.72 19.34
C ASP A 713 -14.96 -3.50 19.33
N LEU A 714 -15.38 -2.26 19.52
CA LEU A 714 -16.77 -1.81 19.46
C LEU A 714 -16.86 -0.61 18.55
N TYR A 715 -17.70 -0.66 17.53
CA TYR A 715 -17.94 0.48 16.65
C TYR A 715 -19.37 0.51 16.13
N GLY A 716 -19.81 1.68 15.71
CA GLY A 716 -21.15 1.84 15.20
C GLY A 716 -21.41 3.21 14.61
N PHE A 717 -22.64 3.36 14.12
CA PHE A 717 -23.11 4.59 13.51
C PHE A 717 -24.54 4.93 13.97
N TYR A 718 -24.88 6.21 13.87
CA TYR A 718 -26.21 6.72 14.06
C TYR A 718 -26.52 7.82 13.04
N LYS A 719 -27.58 7.63 12.24
CA LYS A 719 -28.10 8.62 11.29
C LYS A 719 -29.10 9.51 11.97
N ILE A 720 -28.73 10.75 12.23
CA ILE A 720 -29.63 11.75 12.77
C ILE A 720 -30.75 12.04 11.76
N ASN A 721 -30.36 12.14 10.49
CA ASN A 721 -31.26 12.27 9.34
C ASN A 721 -30.54 11.77 8.07
N GLN A 722 -31.13 11.94 6.88
CA GLN A 722 -30.55 11.50 5.61
C GLN A 722 -29.20 12.17 5.28
N ASN A 723 -28.92 13.34 5.84
CA ASN A 723 -27.74 14.14 5.56
C ASN A 723 -26.65 14.03 6.63
N ILE A 724 -26.99 13.63 7.86
CA ILE A 724 -26.07 13.67 9.01
C ILE A 724 -25.95 12.28 9.63
N THR A 725 -24.71 11.75 9.60
CA THR A 725 -24.37 10.48 10.23
C THR A 725 -23.23 10.67 11.23
N LEU A 726 -23.40 10.20 12.44
CA LEU A 726 -22.36 10.09 13.46
C LEU A 726 -21.76 8.68 13.42
N ARG A 727 -20.46 8.56 13.58
CA ARG A 727 -19.75 7.28 13.68
C ARG A 727 -18.75 7.33 14.82
N ALA A 728 -18.65 6.24 15.57
CA ALA A 728 -17.71 6.12 16.67
C ALA A 728 -17.17 4.70 16.77
N GLY A 729 -15.95 4.56 17.27
CA GLY A 729 -15.31 3.26 17.49
C GLY A 729 -14.35 3.30 18.67
N LEU A 730 -14.34 2.22 19.44
CA LEU A 730 -13.42 1.94 20.53
C LEU A 730 -12.67 0.65 20.16
N TYR A 731 -11.40 0.77 19.84
CA TYR A 731 -10.54 -0.35 19.45
C TYR A 731 -9.65 -0.75 20.61
N ASN A 732 -9.37 -2.06 20.71
CA ASN A 732 -8.69 -2.63 21.86
C ASN A 732 -9.37 -2.21 23.18
N LEU A 733 -10.68 -2.46 23.30
CA LEU A 733 -11.56 -2.00 24.35
C LEU A 733 -11.02 -2.25 25.78
N PHE A 734 -10.35 -3.39 25.99
CA PHE A 734 -9.77 -3.76 27.28
C PHE A 734 -8.31 -3.30 27.43
N ASN A 735 -7.84 -2.45 26.51
CA ASN A 735 -6.49 -1.89 26.53
C ASN A 735 -5.41 -2.99 26.74
N ARG A 736 -5.53 -4.09 25.98
CA ARG A 736 -4.57 -5.19 26.02
C ARG A 736 -3.24 -4.76 25.44
N LYS A 737 -2.12 -5.00 26.12
CA LYS A 737 -0.79 -4.86 25.55
C LYS A 737 -0.52 -6.05 24.62
N TYR A 738 -0.16 -5.78 23.36
CA TYR A 738 0.16 -6.79 22.37
C TYR A 738 1.14 -6.25 21.35
N HIS A 739 1.71 -7.15 20.56
CA HIS A 739 2.48 -6.84 19.36
C HIS A 739 1.99 -7.73 18.22
N THR A 740 1.94 -7.19 17.02
CA THR A 740 1.70 -7.99 15.83
C THR A 740 3.02 -8.59 15.32
N TRP A 741 2.94 -9.68 14.57
CA TRP A 741 4.14 -10.22 13.92
C TRP A 741 4.71 -9.25 12.90
N ASP A 742 3.85 -8.52 12.19
CA ASP A 742 4.26 -7.53 11.19
C ASP A 742 5.16 -6.44 11.78
N THR A 743 4.82 -5.91 12.93
CA THR A 743 5.60 -4.87 13.60
C THR A 743 6.90 -5.42 14.16
N LEU A 744 6.90 -6.61 14.79
CA LEU A 744 8.09 -7.17 15.41
C LEU A 744 9.15 -7.64 14.43
N ARG A 745 8.78 -8.18 13.28
CA ARG A 745 9.75 -8.68 12.28
C ARG A 745 10.55 -7.59 11.58
N GLY A 746 10.12 -6.35 11.69
CA GLY A 746 10.84 -5.18 11.17
C GLY A 746 11.81 -4.53 12.16
N ILE A 747 11.85 -4.96 13.42
CA ILE A 747 12.70 -4.36 14.43
C ILE A 747 14.18 -4.53 14.06
N ASN A 748 14.88 -3.40 13.98
CA ASN A 748 16.33 -3.38 13.89
C ASN A 748 16.92 -3.30 15.31
N LYS A 749 18.06 -3.95 15.54
CA LYS A 749 18.82 -3.85 16.80
C LYS A 749 19.21 -2.42 17.18
N ILE A 750 19.17 -1.49 16.24
CA ILE A 750 19.58 -0.09 16.41
C ILE A 750 18.43 0.80 16.91
N SER A 751 17.18 0.40 16.70
CA SER A 751 16.02 1.15 17.18
C SER A 751 14.91 0.19 17.60
N THR A 752 14.53 0.27 18.87
CA THR A 752 13.43 -0.52 19.44
C THR A 752 12.09 0.22 19.38
N THR A 753 12.09 1.47 18.97
CA THR A 753 10.91 2.34 18.95
C THR A 753 10.13 2.29 17.64
N ASP A 754 10.74 1.74 16.58
CA ASP A 754 10.11 1.64 15.25
C ASP A 754 8.95 0.64 15.20
N SER A 755 8.71 -0.11 16.26
CA SER A 755 7.74 -1.22 16.31
C SER A 755 6.84 -1.17 17.53
N VAL A 756 6.62 -0.02 18.10
CA VAL A 756 5.79 0.08 19.31
C VAL A 756 4.33 0.24 18.90
N ASP A 757 3.51 -0.73 19.25
CA ASP A 757 2.05 -0.71 19.06
C ASP A 757 1.34 0.01 20.21
#